data_11aa1402a5cea4d748d23f857ecc3a5f
#
_entry.id   11aa1402a5cea4d748d23f857ecc3a5f
#
_cell.length_a   1.000
_cell.length_b   1.000
_cell.length_c   1.000
_cell.angle_alpha   90.00
_cell.angle_beta   90.00
_cell.angle_gamma   90.00
#
_symmetry.space_group_name_H-M   'P 1'
#
loop_
_entity.id
_entity.type
_entity.pdbx_description
1 polymer ?
#
loop_
_entity_poly.entity_id
_entity_poly.type
_entity_poly.pdbx_seq_one_letter_code
_entity_poly.pdbx_strand_id
1 'polypeptide(L)'
;MINKLLFRLLGLDAQSVIESWTLRFRADWPLVLLGLGVVAAFVAATFLYRRETALGRVGRIMMILARTMAVAVVLVMLCRPMAQVKIRQTVKPTVLLLVDDSASMNIRDTRKDVATLTEAGMALGKLPYDPPDLSRTVLRTLRAMEAAAVALESAGSGGASETQATVAKALADVRLAAEKRSPKVASPLVKDLSELTARQAGLNTTRQGANADLASLAIAQRALGSDLFQWKEQALNSGLSVSEKLSAELALVSRRDLVRQSLQGAARPVLQNLSRQANVRFYRFADTLEATAPPWEHAGSTPEPGTNGLAATRLGSALAEALVRNEGQPIGLVAVVTDGANNGGQDPIEAARELRRRNIPLVTVSVGLAKPDDASLSSLVVPDVVFANDLVTARIQCRANGYERRTTPIVIRLDGVEVARKTIAFTGQSQFEEVPFRAGRNRGSALLEVELTPLPGEATLENNILRQSLRVMDDKIKVLYVEGSPRWEFRYLRGVLKRDPRIDVQFVTTEGDKELARASSEHLARFPDRQEEALKYDLIILGDVRANTFTPTQFGFIEQLVRERGGSLIMLAGQKHSPGEYLDTPLAVMLPVRFEQEPWGEISDDVYPALTPAGRQSSVMTLERLESRNQALWANVKPLFKIPPLAGAKPGAVVLAELSDRSSQARTFPLIAWHRYGAGKCMFVGVDQLWRLRARTGDTYHLKFWGQAVQFLTLSRLLGENRLIRLETGRDHYAKGETVELHASVLDSSYEPLSAPTYQAYVMRADGSEVIPMTLKSLPGMAGLYYGLFTPPAPGPYRFSSTPTLFESASAVRASDKTSSTEFVVEDKSVEQIETGMQQGLLTQMAALTGGAALTLRELPLLADPLRERTQEVTFTRDLDLWDNWLLVGLFVVFAAAEWAWRRNKNLA
;
A
#
# COMPACT_ATOMS: atom_id res chain seq x y z
N MET A 1 -59.09 -18.84 10.79
CA MET A 1 -59.75 -19.18 9.50
C MET A 1 -60.02 -17.96 8.65
N ILE A 2 -60.54 -16.87 9.22
CA ILE A 2 -60.81 -15.58 8.52
C ILE A 2 -59.53 -15.00 7.90
N ASN A 3 -58.40 -14.99 8.61
CA ASN A 3 -57.12 -14.47 8.07
C ASN A 3 -56.60 -15.26 6.86
N LYS A 4 -56.76 -16.56 6.79
CA LYS A 4 -56.34 -17.39 5.62
C LYS A 4 -57.19 -17.09 4.38
N LEU A 5 -58.49 -16.80 4.59
CA LEU A 5 -59.37 -16.46 3.50
C LEU A 5 -59.09 -15.02 2.97
N LEU A 6 -58.79 -14.10 3.87
CA LEU A 6 -58.35 -12.73 3.53
C LEU A 6 -57.01 -12.72 2.78
N PHE A 7 -56.05 -13.60 3.16
CA PHE A 7 -54.76 -13.74 2.47
C PHE A 7 -54.94 -14.20 1.02
N ARG A 8 -55.83 -15.19 0.77
CA ARG A 8 -56.11 -15.67 -0.60
C ARG A 8 -56.87 -14.66 -1.43
N LEU A 9 -57.82 -13.92 -0.85
CA LEU A 9 -58.57 -12.84 -1.51
C LEU A 9 -57.73 -11.64 -1.89
N LEU A 10 -56.66 -11.38 -1.13
CA LEU A 10 -55.77 -10.25 -1.33
C LEU A 10 -54.49 -10.65 -2.13
N GLY A 11 -54.34 -11.89 -2.58
CA GLY A 11 -53.23 -12.34 -3.38
C GLY A 11 -51.87 -12.34 -2.64
N LEU A 12 -51.89 -12.53 -1.33
CA LEU A 12 -50.70 -12.58 -0.48
C LEU A 12 -50.27 -14.05 -0.26
N ASP A 13 -48.93 -14.28 -0.32
CA ASP A 13 -48.37 -15.60 -0.05
C ASP A 13 -48.62 -16.03 1.40
N ALA A 14 -48.92 -17.33 1.59
CA ALA A 14 -49.25 -17.92 2.87
C ALA A 14 -48.15 -17.88 3.94
N GLN A 15 -46.90 -17.50 3.53
CA GLN A 15 -45.73 -17.40 4.41
C GLN A 15 -45.46 -16.00 4.93
N SER A 16 -46.19 -14.97 4.47
CA SER A 16 -46.05 -13.60 4.94
C SER A 16 -46.81 -13.39 6.26
N VAL A 17 -46.13 -12.76 7.25
CA VAL A 17 -46.74 -12.39 8.52
C VAL A 17 -47.12 -10.91 8.44
N ILE A 18 -48.41 -10.60 8.54
CA ILE A 18 -48.89 -9.21 8.62
C ILE A 18 -48.62 -8.70 10.03
N GLU A 19 -47.77 -7.71 10.15
CA GLU A 19 -47.49 -7.03 11.44
C GLU A 19 -48.55 -6.03 11.81
N SER A 20 -48.97 -5.23 10.86
CA SER A 20 -50.06 -4.26 11.03
C SER A 20 -50.63 -3.91 9.67
N TRP A 21 -51.88 -3.44 9.67
CA TRP A 21 -52.50 -2.87 8.49
C TRP A 21 -53.24 -1.59 8.84
N THR A 22 -53.24 -0.65 7.93
CA THR A 22 -54.00 0.62 8.05
C THR A 22 -54.76 0.87 6.78
N LEU A 23 -56.03 1.28 6.95
CA LEU A 23 -56.89 1.70 5.83
C LEU A 23 -56.57 3.15 5.51
N ARG A 24 -56.26 3.43 4.26
CA ARG A 24 -56.05 4.80 3.72
C ARG A 24 -56.91 5.00 2.51
N PHE A 25 -57.26 6.23 2.24
CA PHE A 25 -57.95 6.61 1.02
C PHE A 25 -56.99 7.37 0.12
N ARG A 26 -56.90 6.97 -1.15
CA ARG A 26 -55.98 7.58 -2.11
C ARG A 26 -56.48 8.96 -2.59
N ALA A 27 -57.83 9.19 -2.55
CA ALA A 27 -58.42 10.50 -2.81
C ALA A 27 -58.42 11.31 -1.51
N ASP A 28 -57.82 12.49 -1.52
CA ASP A 28 -57.76 13.43 -0.38
C ASP A 28 -59.09 14.11 -0.09
N TRP A 29 -60.18 13.37 -0.21
CA TRP A 29 -61.48 13.92 0.10
C TRP A 29 -61.73 13.82 1.61
N PRO A 30 -62.12 14.93 2.26
CA PRO A 30 -62.39 14.85 3.69
C PRO A 30 -63.57 13.90 3.91
N LEU A 31 -63.37 12.97 4.87
CA LEU A 31 -64.41 12.00 5.27
C LEU A 31 -65.77 12.63 5.54
N VAL A 32 -65.77 13.89 5.90
CA VAL A 32 -67.01 14.72 6.08
C VAL A 32 -67.78 14.84 4.78
N LEU A 33 -67.14 15.03 3.62
CA LEU A 33 -67.80 15.10 2.32
C LEU A 33 -68.42 13.77 1.91
N LEU A 34 -67.74 12.67 2.24
CA LEU A 34 -68.30 11.31 2.03
C LEU A 34 -69.54 11.10 2.89
N GLY A 35 -69.54 11.51 4.18
CA GLY A 35 -70.68 11.47 5.08
C GLY A 35 -71.85 12.36 4.57
N LEU A 36 -71.54 13.58 4.11
CA LEU A 36 -72.50 14.46 3.53
C LEU A 36 -73.15 13.89 2.23
N GLY A 37 -72.32 13.24 1.40
CA GLY A 37 -72.77 12.53 0.19
C GLY A 37 -73.76 11.40 0.50
N VAL A 38 -73.45 10.60 1.53
CA VAL A 38 -74.34 9.50 1.97
C VAL A 38 -75.66 10.06 2.58
N VAL A 39 -75.58 11.15 3.38
CA VAL A 39 -76.77 11.83 3.90
C VAL A 39 -77.63 12.42 2.76
N ALA A 40 -77.00 13.07 1.79
CA ALA A 40 -77.68 13.61 0.61
C ALA A 40 -78.35 12.48 -0.19
N ALA A 41 -77.70 11.34 -0.36
CA ALA A 41 -78.26 10.14 -1.03
C ALA A 41 -79.47 9.59 -0.25
N PHE A 42 -79.38 9.55 1.07
CA PHE A 42 -80.51 9.13 1.93
C PHE A 42 -81.71 10.06 1.83
N VAL A 43 -81.47 11.39 1.90
CA VAL A 43 -82.55 12.41 1.71
C VAL A 43 -83.16 12.31 0.33
N ALA A 44 -82.34 12.18 -0.71
CA ALA A 44 -82.84 12.02 -2.09
C ALA A 44 -83.65 10.72 -2.26
N ALA A 45 -83.18 9.61 -1.71
CA ALA A 45 -83.90 8.34 -1.71
C ALA A 45 -85.24 8.46 -0.95
N THR A 46 -85.25 9.12 0.21
CA THR A 46 -86.45 9.36 0.99
C THR A 46 -87.45 10.19 0.23
N PHE A 47 -87.01 11.27 -0.46
CA PHE A 47 -87.86 12.10 -1.25
C PHE A 47 -88.47 11.35 -2.46
N LEU A 48 -87.67 10.54 -3.15
CA LEU A 48 -88.10 9.73 -4.29
C LEU A 48 -89.22 8.73 -3.89
N TYR A 49 -89.02 7.99 -2.74
CA TYR A 49 -89.90 6.91 -2.34
C TYR A 49 -91.09 7.40 -1.45
N ARG A 50 -91.14 8.69 -1.03
CA ARG A 50 -92.22 9.28 -0.28
C ARG A 50 -93.50 9.33 -1.07
N ARG A 51 -93.40 9.48 -2.39
CA ARG A 51 -94.59 9.59 -3.27
C ARG A 51 -95.10 8.21 -3.72
N GLU A 52 -94.42 7.12 -3.46
CA GLU A 52 -94.89 5.79 -3.82
C GLU A 52 -95.94 5.26 -2.88
N THR A 53 -97.14 5.33 -3.29
CA THR A 53 -98.35 4.91 -2.48
C THR A 53 -98.55 3.40 -2.41
N ALA A 54 -98.00 2.65 -3.37
CA ALA A 54 -98.12 1.19 -3.45
C ALA A 54 -97.24 0.38 -2.44
N LEU A 55 -96.38 1.10 -1.70
CA LEU A 55 -95.48 0.47 -0.73
C LEU A 55 -95.96 0.65 0.71
N GLY A 56 -96.04 -0.44 1.47
CA GLY A 56 -96.18 -0.39 2.93
C GLY A 56 -94.97 0.31 3.59
N ARG A 57 -95.11 0.74 4.83
CA ARG A 57 -94.09 1.48 5.57
C ARG A 57 -92.72 0.73 5.56
N VAL A 58 -92.68 -0.62 5.81
CA VAL A 58 -91.51 -1.47 5.86
C VAL A 58 -90.81 -1.55 4.49
N GLY A 59 -91.55 -1.77 3.41
CA GLY A 59 -91.01 -1.86 2.05
C GLY A 59 -90.38 -0.58 1.57
N ARG A 60 -90.93 0.57 1.94
CA ARG A 60 -90.41 1.91 1.64
C ARG A 60 -89.10 2.15 2.33
N ILE A 61 -88.97 1.77 3.62
CA ILE A 61 -87.74 1.87 4.41
C ILE A 61 -86.62 0.96 3.79
N MET A 62 -86.98 -0.28 3.42
CA MET A 62 -86.01 -1.19 2.79
C MET A 62 -85.48 -0.66 1.45
N MET A 63 -86.32 -0.07 0.64
CA MET A 63 -85.85 0.48 -0.65
C MET A 63 -84.99 1.74 -0.47
N ILE A 64 -85.32 2.61 0.47
CA ILE A 64 -84.50 3.78 0.82
C ILE A 64 -83.17 3.32 1.28
N LEU A 65 -83.13 2.31 2.14
CA LEU A 65 -81.84 1.75 2.63
C LEU A 65 -81.04 1.08 1.51
N ALA A 66 -81.63 0.22 0.68
CA ALA A 66 -80.97 -0.43 -0.42
C ALA A 66 -80.29 0.57 -1.38
N ARG A 67 -81.02 1.62 -1.78
CA ARG A 67 -80.48 2.63 -2.68
C ARG A 67 -79.39 3.50 -2.04
N THR A 68 -79.62 3.88 -0.77
CA THR A 68 -78.60 4.63 -0.01
C THR A 68 -77.32 3.83 0.09
N MET A 69 -77.46 2.54 0.39
CA MET A 69 -76.26 1.62 0.49
C MET A 69 -75.56 1.41 -0.86
N ALA A 70 -76.32 1.29 -1.94
CA ALA A 70 -75.71 1.20 -3.27
C ALA A 70 -74.93 2.49 -3.64
N VAL A 71 -75.47 3.67 -3.33
CA VAL A 71 -74.76 4.93 -3.57
C VAL A 71 -73.62 5.10 -2.62
N ALA A 72 -73.73 4.69 -1.36
CA ALA A 72 -72.61 4.71 -0.38
C ALA A 72 -71.46 3.85 -0.82
N VAL A 73 -71.73 2.65 -1.37
CA VAL A 73 -70.64 1.76 -1.93
C VAL A 73 -69.93 2.45 -3.09
N VAL A 74 -70.69 3.14 -4.01
CA VAL A 74 -70.07 3.86 -5.11
C VAL A 74 -69.21 5.04 -4.61
N LEU A 75 -69.69 5.78 -3.59
CA LEU A 75 -68.92 6.87 -2.98
C LEU A 75 -67.63 6.35 -2.31
N VAL A 76 -67.70 5.23 -1.63
CA VAL A 76 -66.51 4.58 -1.03
C VAL A 76 -65.53 4.13 -2.14
N MET A 77 -66.01 3.57 -3.25
CA MET A 77 -65.18 3.21 -4.41
C MET A 77 -64.51 4.44 -5.03
N LEU A 78 -65.22 5.55 -5.16
CA LEU A 78 -64.66 6.82 -5.67
C LEU A 78 -63.55 7.40 -4.79
N CYS A 79 -63.61 7.15 -3.47
CA CYS A 79 -62.50 7.51 -2.55
C CYS A 79 -61.28 6.63 -2.67
N ARG A 80 -61.27 5.61 -3.52
CA ARG A 80 -60.17 4.67 -3.76
C ARG A 80 -59.55 4.16 -2.46
N PRO A 81 -60.28 3.37 -1.64
CA PRO A 81 -59.73 2.80 -0.44
C PRO A 81 -58.58 1.87 -0.79
N MET A 82 -57.47 2.00 -0.01
CA MET A 82 -56.33 1.11 -0.08
C MET A 82 -55.96 0.65 1.32
N ALA A 83 -55.54 -0.59 1.43
CA ALA A 83 -54.95 -1.16 2.65
C ALA A 83 -53.44 -1.07 2.56
N GLN A 84 -52.81 -0.28 3.38
CA GLN A 84 -51.37 -0.29 3.59
C GLN A 84 -51.02 -1.38 4.58
N VAL A 85 -50.40 -2.47 4.12
CA VAL A 85 -50.06 -3.65 4.92
C VAL A 85 -48.56 -3.67 5.14
N LYS A 86 -48.12 -3.67 6.38
CA LYS A 86 -46.75 -3.96 6.76
C LYS A 86 -46.57 -5.48 6.83
N ILE A 87 -45.77 -5.97 5.89
CA ILE A 87 -45.49 -7.39 5.78
C ILE A 87 -44.08 -7.65 6.29
N ARG A 88 -43.97 -8.53 7.26
CA ARG A 88 -42.67 -9.07 7.72
C ARG A 88 -42.42 -10.35 6.94
N GLN A 89 -41.39 -10.32 6.11
CA GLN A 89 -40.95 -11.49 5.36
C GLN A 89 -39.53 -11.82 5.76
N THR A 90 -39.26 -13.07 6.08
CA THR A 90 -37.93 -13.60 6.23
C THR A 90 -37.32 -13.77 4.85
N VAL A 91 -36.48 -12.83 4.44
CA VAL A 91 -35.74 -12.95 3.18
C VAL A 91 -34.49 -13.79 3.45
N LYS A 92 -34.21 -14.76 2.57
CA LYS A 92 -32.96 -15.51 2.67
C LYS A 92 -31.80 -14.55 2.46
N PRO A 93 -30.90 -14.41 3.44
CA PRO A 93 -29.75 -13.52 3.30
C PRO A 93 -28.79 -14.04 2.22
N THR A 94 -28.08 -13.13 1.57
CA THR A 94 -27.00 -13.47 0.65
C THR A 94 -25.69 -13.61 1.43
N VAL A 95 -24.98 -14.69 1.20
CA VAL A 95 -23.64 -14.95 1.73
C VAL A 95 -22.65 -14.87 0.59
N LEU A 96 -21.66 -13.99 0.71
CA LEU A 96 -20.57 -13.87 -0.25
C LEU A 96 -19.38 -14.67 0.28
N LEU A 97 -18.96 -15.70 -0.45
CA LEU A 97 -17.77 -16.50 -0.14
C LEU A 97 -16.71 -16.23 -1.19
N LEU A 98 -15.63 -15.55 -0.77
CA LEU A 98 -14.49 -15.22 -1.58
C LEU A 98 -13.33 -16.14 -1.25
N VAL A 99 -12.71 -16.73 -2.25
CA VAL A 99 -11.56 -17.62 -2.09
C VAL A 99 -10.39 -17.06 -2.86
N ASP A 100 -9.27 -16.96 -2.18
CA ASP A 100 -8.01 -16.51 -2.75
C ASP A 100 -7.47 -17.57 -3.71
N ASP A 101 -7.16 -17.12 -4.93
CA ASP A 101 -6.59 -17.95 -6.00
C ASP A 101 -5.27 -17.36 -6.52
N SER A 102 -4.61 -16.52 -5.72
CA SER A 102 -3.36 -15.85 -6.02
C SER A 102 -2.15 -16.80 -6.06
N ALA A 103 -0.99 -16.31 -6.49
CA ALA A 103 0.22 -17.13 -6.61
C ALA A 103 0.72 -17.61 -5.24
N SER A 104 0.54 -16.85 -4.17
CA SER A 104 0.90 -17.24 -2.80
C SER A 104 0.17 -18.51 -2.32
N MET A 105 -1.00 -18.79 -2.89
CA MET A 105 -1.75 -20.00 -2.60
C MET A 105 -1.14 -21.28 -3.19
N ASN A 106 -0.13 -21.18 -4.06
CA ASN A 106 0.64 -22.33 -4.56
C ASN A 106 1.77 -22.78 -3.61
N ILE A 107 2.05 -21.98 -2.57
CA ILE A 107 3.08 -22.29 -1.57
C ILE A 107 2.73 -23.61 -0.88
N ARG A 108 3.77 -24.43 -0.66
CA ARG A 108 3.72 -25.67 0.09
C ARG A 108 4.36 -25.44 1.45
N ASP A 109 3.55 -25.26 2.46
CA ASP A 109 4.04 -24.99 3.82
C ASP A 109 4.65 -26.24 4.46
N THR A 110 5.91 -26.16 4.88
CA THR A 110 6.57 -27.20 5.66
C THR A 110 6.11 -27.15 7.11
N ARG A 111 5.07 -27.92 7.44
CA ARG A 111 4.47 -27.98 8.76
C ARG A 111 5.30 -28.92 9.67
N LYS A 112 5.80 -28.41 10.79
CA LYS A 112 6.63 -29.16 11.74
C LYS A 112 5.93 -29.40 13.08
N ASP A 113 5.06 -28.48 13.47
CA ASP A 113 4.35 -28.58 14.74
C ASP A 113 3.06 -29.41 14.63
N VAL A 114 2.68 -30.04 15.72
CA VAL A 114 1.49 -30.90 15.79
C VAL A 114 0.21 -30.11 15.50
N ALA A 115 0.18 -28.82 15.82
CA ALA A 115 -0.98 -27.95 15.65
C ALA A 115 -1.32 -27.78 14.17
N THR A 116 -0.33 -27.32 13.38
CA THR A 116 -0.49 -27.05 11.95
C THR A 116 -0.67 -28.35 11.15
N LEU A 117 -0.03 -29.45 11.55
CA LEU A 117 -0.24 -30.77 10.95
C LEU A 117 -1.66 -31.29 11.21
N THR A 118 -2.17 -31.12 12.44
CA THR A 118 -3.52 -31.52 12.80
C THR A 118 -4.56 -30.68 12.06
N GLU A 119 -4.37 -29.38 11.98
CA GLU A 119 -5.24 -28.47 11.24
C GLU A 119 -5.37 -28.92 9.77
N ALA A 120 -4.24 -29.11 9.10
CA ALA A 120 -4.22 -29.57 7.72
C ALA A 120 -4.83 -30.97 7.55
N GLY A 121 -4.54 -31.90 8.46
CA GLY A 121 -5.10 -33.25 8.45
C GLY A 121 -6.62 -33.27 8.63
N MET A 122 -7.16 -32.41 9.50
CA MET A 122 -8.62 -32.26 9.69
C MET A 122 -9.27 -31.58 8.47
N ALA A 123 -8.62 -30.54 7.91
CA ALA A 123 -9.10 -29.86 6.72
C ALA A 123 -9.21 -30.81 5.51
N LEU A 124 -8.30 -31.76 5.38
CA LEU A 124 -8.32 -32.81 4.36
C LEU A 124 -9.25 -33.99 4.69
N GLY A 125 -9.87 -34.01 5.87
CA GLY A 125 -10.69 -35.12 6.31
C GLY A 125 -9.93 -36.43 6.64
N LYS A 126 -8.59 -36.36 6.76
CA LYS A 126 -7.70 -37.47 7.14
C LYS A 126 -7.65 -37.69 8.66
N LEU A 127 -7.99 -36.68 9.43
CA LEU A 127 -8.18 -36.75 10.86
C LEU A 127 -9.65 -36.47 11.20
N PRO A 128 -10.21 -37.13 12.22
CA PRO A 128 -11.58 -36.90 12.60
C PRO A 128 -11.78 -35.45 13.05
N TYR A 129 -12.84 -34.82 12.53
CA TYR A 129 -13.20 -33.45 12.90
C TYR A 129 -13.68 -33.42 14.37
N ASP A 130 -13.06 -32.61 15.17
CA ASP A 130 -13.40 -32.41 16.56
C ASP A 130 -14.68 -31.54 16.70
N PRO A 131 -15.62 -31.89 17.62
CA PRO A 131 -16.83 -31.12 17.79
C PRO A 131 -16.55 -29.64 18.04
N PRO A 132 -17.26 -28.72 17.38
CA PRO A 132 -16.94 -27.29 17.35
C PRO A 132 -17.31 -26.52 18.64
N ASP A 133 -17.72 -27.20 19.73
CA ASP A 133 -18.29 -26.54 20.90
C ASP A 133 -17.29 -25.61 21.63
N LEU A 134 -16.04 -26.06 21.82
CA LEU A 134 -15.01 -25.20 22.41
C LEU A 134 -14.68 -24.00 21.51
N SER A 135 -14.40 -24.25 20.25
CA SER A 135 -14.13 -23.20 19.28
C SER A 135 -15.28 -22.20 19.17
N ARG A 136 -16.53 -22.71 19.15
CA ARG A 136 -17.73 -21.85 19.10
C ARG A 136 -17.83 -20.96 20.34
N THR A 137 -17.61 -21.54 21.54
CA THR A 137 -17.68 -20.79 22.79
C THR A 137 -16.59 -19.74 22.86
N VAL A 138 -15.35 -20.08 22.50
CA VAL A 138 -14.23 -19.12 22.47
C VAL A 138 -14.48 -18.00 21.44
N LEU A 139 -14.97 -18.32 20.25
CA LEU A 139 -15.26 -17.31 19.24
C LEU A 139 -16.37 -16.32 19.68
N ARG A 140 -17.39 -16.79 20.40
CA ARG A 140 -18.39 -15.90 21.02
C ARG A 140 -17.74 -14.98 22.06
N THR A 141 -16.84 -15.52 22.87
CA THR A 141 -16.12 -14.74 23.88
C THR A 141 -15.22 -13.69 23.24
N LEU A 142 -14.50 -14.01 22.16
CA LEU A 142 -13.67 -13.08 21.42
C LEU A 142 -14.50 -11.94 20.83
N ARG A 143 -15.68 -12.23 20.28
CA ARG A 143 -16.61 -11.19 19.80
C ARG A 143 -17.09 -10.29 20.95
N ALA A 144 -17.41 -10.86 22.09
CA ALA A 144 -17.81 -10.08 23.28
C ALA A 144 -16.66 -9.19 23.77
N MET A 145 -15.41 -9.68 23.73
CA MET A 145 -14.23 -8.91 24.08
C MET A 145 -14.00 -7.74 23.13
N GLU A 146 -14.14 -7.95 21.83
CA GLU A 146 -14.01 -6.87 20.86
C GLU A 146 -15.14 -5.83 20.97
N ALA A 147 -16.38 -6.30 21.18
CA ALA A 147 -17.50 -5.41 21.45
C ALA A 147 -17.26 -4.55 22.71
N ALA A 148 -16.65 -5.14 23.75
CA ALA A 148 -16.26 -4.43 24.96
C ALA A 148 -15.14 -3.41 24.68
N ALA A 149 -14.13 -3.75 23.87
CA ALA A 149 -13.06 -2.83 23.47
C ALA A 149 -13.62 -1.64 22.66
N VAL A 150 -14.48 -1.90 21.69
CA VAL A 150 -15.15 -0.86 20.90
C VAL A 150 -16.05 0.04 21.77
N ALA A 151 -16.76 -0.54 22.74
CA ALA A 151 -17.57 0.22 23.69
C ALA A 151 -16.71 1.11 24.58
N LEU A 152 -15.51 0.69 24.96
CA LEU A 152 -14.52 1.52 25.69
C LEU A 152 -14.01 2.69 24.84
N GLU A 153 -13.83 2.51 23.52
CA GLU A 153 -13.38 3.58 22.61
C GLU A 153 -14.47 4.60 22.28
N SER A 154 -15.74 4.15 22.20
CA SER A 154 -16.83 4.97 21.68
C SER A 154 -17.71 5.65 22.76
N ALA A 155 -17.63 5.21 24.01
CA ALA A 155 -18.63 5.61 25.01
C ALA A 155 -18.02 6.35 26.20
N GLY A 156 -18.67 7.48 26.53
CA GLY A 156 -18.74 7.88 27.95
C GLY A 156 -19.45 6.76 28.77
N SER A 157 -18.99 6.57 29.96
CA SER A 157 -19.16 5.59 31.02
C SER A 157 -20.41 4.65 31.14
N GLY A 158 -21.48 4.74 30.34
CA GLY A 158 -22.72 4.00 30.58
C GLY A 158 -22.81 2.58 29.95
N GLY A 159 -22.41 2.42 28.69
CA GLY A 159 -22.60 1.16 27.92
C GLY A 159 -21.55 0.07 28.16
N ALA A 160 -20.39 0.45 28.64
CA ALA A 160 -19.23 -0.46 28.78
C ALA A 160 -19.37 -1.41 30.01
N SER A 161 -20.26 -1.16 31.00
CA SER A 161 -20.45 -2.05 32.17
C SER A 161 -21.18 -3.36 31.80
N GLU A 162 -22.18 -3.27 30.96
CA GLU A 162 -22.98 -4.43 30.50
C GLU A 162 -22.15 -5.34 29.58
N THR A 163 -21.35 -4.75 28.69
CA THR A 163 -20.47 -5.53 27.78
C THR A 163 -19.37 -6.28 28.52
N GLN A 164 -18.83 -5.73 29.60
CA GLN A 164 -17.83 -6.43 30.42
C GLN A 164 -18.39 -7.55 31.30
N ALA A 165 -19.61 -7.41 31.79
CA ALA A 165 -20.31 -8.48 32.47
C ALA A 165 -20.55 -9.67 31.48
N THR A 166 -20.88 -9.35 30.25
CA THR A 166 -21.02 -10.33 29.17
C THR A 166 -19.71 -11.06 28.88
N VAL A 167 -18.57 -10.37 28.84
CA VAL A 167 -17.24 -11.00 28.66
C VAL A 167 -16.91 -11.95 29.82
N ALA A 168 -17.15 -11.53 31.08
CA ALA A 168 -16.86 -12.36 32.24
C ALA A 168 -17.70 -13.67 32.23
N LYS A 169 -18.97 -13.57 31.88
CA LYS A 169 -19.84 -14.73 31.69
C LYS A 169 -19.35 -15.65 30.58
N ALA A 170 -19.00 -15.06 29.42
CA ALA A 170 -18.52 -15.83 28.28
C ALA A 170 -17.21 -16.56 28.60
N LEU A 171 -16.28 -15.98 29.36
CA LEU A 171 -15.06 -16.65 29.81
C LEU A 171 -15.38 -17.85 30.78
N ALA A 172 -16.39 -17.72 31.61
CA ALA A 172 -16.85 -18.84 32.46
C ALA A 172 -17.40 -20.00 31.58
N ASP A 173 -18.12 -19.68 30.53
CA ASP A 173 -18.63 -20.67 29.56
C ASP A 173 -17.47 -21.38 28.83
N VAL A 174 -16.40 -20.67 28.47
CA VAL A 174 -15.16 -21.25 27.87
C VAL A 174 -14.53 -22.24 28.85
N ARG A 175 -14.46 -21.89 30.12
CA ARG A 175 -13.91 -22.79 31.16
C ARG A 175 -14.71 -24.07 31.27
N LEU A 176 -16.02 -23.99 31.29
CA LEU A 176 -16.91 -25.15 31.32
C LEU A 176 -16.76 -26.03 30.06
N ALA A 177 -16.63 -25.41 28.90
CA ALA A 177 -16.39 -26.13 27.63
C ALA A 177 -15.03 -26.84 27.61
N ALA A 178 -13.99 -26.23 28.15
CA ALA A 178 -12.65 -26.79 28.26
C ALA A 178 -12.61 -27.99 29.25
N GLU A 179 -13.27 -27.88 30.39
CA GLU A 179 -13.37 -28.96 31.39
C GLU A 179 -14.12 -30.21 30.88
N LYS A 180 -15.13 -30.01 30.03
CA LYS A 180 -15.89 -31.12 29.41
C LYS A 180 -15.06 -31.91 28.38
N ARG A 181 -14.07 -31.29 27.76
CA ARG A 181 -13.33 -31.88 26.61
C ARG A 181 -12.35 -32.97 27.04
N SER A 182 -11.60 -32.80 28.11
CA SER A 182 -10.67 -33.82 28.61
C SER A 182 -10.19 -33.53 30.04
N PRO A 183 -10.43 -34.42 31.03
CA PRO A 183 -9.93 -34.23 32.39
C PRO A 183 -8.42 -34.35 32.56
N LYS A 184 -7.71 -34.98 31.60
CA LYS A 184 -6.24 -35.19 31.66
C LYS A 184 -5.41 -34.02 31.12
N VAL A 185 -5.98 -33.23 30.25
CA VAL A 185 -5.31 -32.05 29.59
C VAL A 185 -5.62 -30.77 30.35
N ALA A 186 -6.63 -30.79 31.20
CA ALA A 186 -7.22 -29.62 31.84
C ALA A 186 -6.31 -28.87 32.82
N SER A 187 -5.33 -29.53 33.47
CA SER A 187 -4.64 -28.90 34.60
C SER A 187 -3.78 -27.67 34.29
N PRO A 188 -2.81 -27.64 33.34
CA PRO A 188 -2.06 -26.42 33.03
C PRO A 188 -2.93 -25.42 32.24
N LEU A 189 -3.70 -25.88 31.24
CA LEU A 189 -4.53 -24.98 30.41
C LEU A 189 -5.69 -24.34 31.19
N VAL A 190 -6.27 -25.01 32.18
CA VAL A 190 -7.26 -24.43 33.09
C VAL A 190 -6.64 -23.38 34.00
N LYS A 191 -5.38 -23.56 34.40
CA LYS A 191 -4.62 -22.53 35.13
C LYS A 191 -4.40 -21.30 34.29
N ASP A 192 -3.97 -21.47 33.06
CA ASP A 192 -3.77 -20.36 32.11
C ASP A 192 -5.07 -19.60 31.84
N LEU A 193 -6.19 -20.34 31.66
CA LEU A 193 -7.50 -19.73 31.51
C LEU A 193 -7.97 -18.99 32.75
N SER A 194 -7.65 -19.52 33.96
CA SER A 194 -7.94 -18.82 35.22
C SER A 194 -7.13 -17.53 35.36
N GLU A 195 -5.88 -17.51 34.86
CA GLU A 195 -5.07 -16.32 34.81
C GLU A 195 -5.65 -15.26 33.83
N LEU A 196 -6.09 -15.67 32.62
CA LEU A 196 -6.79 -14.80 31.71
C LEU A 196 -8.07 -14.22 32.35
N THR A 197 -8.82 -15.01 33.08
CA THR A 197 -10.03 -14.56 33.80
C THR A 197 -9.68 -13.56 34.90
N ALA A 198 -8.57 -13.77 35.64
CA ALA A 198 -8.08 -12.83 36.64
C ALA A 198 -7.62 -11.50 36.04
N ARG A 199 -6.94 -11.55 34.89
CA ARG A 199 -6.55 -10.34 34.13
C ARG A 199 -7.78 -9.56 33.65
N GLN A 200 -8.83 -10.23 33.17
CA GLN A 200 -10.10 -9.57 32.83
C GLN A 200 -10.75 -8.90 34.06
N ALA A 201 -10.75 -9.55 35.21
CA ALA A 201 -11.26 -8.96 36.44
C ALA A 201 -10.43 -7.72 36.86
N GLY A 202 -9.10 -7.77 36.67
CA GLY A 202 -8.21 -6.63 36.86
C GLY A 202 -8.54 -5.43 35.96
N LEU A 203 -8.81 -5.67 34.67
CA LEU A 203 -9.26 -4.62 33.75
C LEU A 203 -10.58 -3.98 34.21
N ASN A 204 -11.50 -4.78 34.74
CA ASN A 204 -12.78 -4.29 35.23
C ASN A 204 -12.61 -3.40 36.48
N THR A 205 -11.69 -3.74 37.39
CA THR A 205 -11.40 -2.94 38.59
C THR A 205 -10.65 -1.64 38.23
N THR A 206 -9.69 -1.67 37.32
CA THR A 206 -8.96 -0.50 36.85
C THR A 206 -9.91 0.54 36.23
N ARG A 207 -10.92 0.09 35.51
CA ARG A 207 -11.93 0.94 34.90
C ARG A 207 -12.80 1.68 35.91
N GLN A 208 -13.08 1.09 37.07
CA GLN A 208 -13.87 1.72 38.10
C GLN A 208 -13.13 2.86 38.82
N GLY A 209 -11.84 3.04 38.58
CA GLY A 209 -11.03 4.15 39.05
C GLY A 209 -11.40 5.47 38.37
N ALA A 210 -11.35 6.57 39.11
CA ALA A 210 -11.75 7.91 38.65
C ALA A 210 -10.90 8.47 37.49
N ASN A 211 -9.74 7.91 37.20
CA ASN A 211 -8.78 8.35 36.15
C ASN A 211 -8.46 7.24 35.14
N ALA A 212 -9.40 6.37 34.79
CA ALA A 212 -9.16 5.30 33.84
C ALA A 212 -8.97 5.81 32.42
N ASP A 213 -7.82 5.54 31.82
CA ASP A 213 -7.60 5.76 30.40
C ASP A 213 -8.32 4.67 29.59
N LEU A 214 -9.45 5.04 29.00
CA LEU A 214 -10.32 4.12 28.24
C LEU A 214 -9.64 3.58 26.98
N ALA A 215 -8.74 4.34 26.35
CA ALA A 215 -7.99 3.89 25.19
C ALA A 215 -6.98 2.79 25.55
N SER A 216 -6.24 2.97 26.64
CA SER A 216 -5.32 1.92 27.13
C SER A 216 -6.05 0.65 27.57
N LEU A 217 -7.23 0.78 28.16
CA LEU A 217 -8.08 -0.36 28.52
C LEU A 217 -8.62 -1.11 27.29
N ALA A 218 -8.97 -0.39 26.22
CA ALA A 218 -9.38 -1.04 24.96
C ALA A 218 -8.23 -1.83 24.31
N ILE A 219 -7.02 -1.28 24.33
CA ILE A 219 -5.81 -1.99 23.87
C ILE A 219 -5.55 -3.24 24.71
N ALA A 220 -5.63 -3.12 26.04
CA ALA A 220 -5.44 -4.27 26.94
C ALA A 220 -6.54 -5.35 26.76
N GLN A 221 -7.78 -4.94 26.49
CA GLN A 221 -8.88 -5.86 26.20
C GLN A 221 -8.63 -6.66 24.91
N ARG A 222 -8.10 -6.03 23.85
CA ARG A 222 -7.72 -6.72 22.62
C ARG A 222 -6.52 -7.64 22.81
N ALA A 223 -5.53 -7.23 23.59
CA ALA A 223 -4.41 -8.09 23.95
C ALA A 223 -4.88 -9.38 24.66
N LEU A 224 -5.82 -9.25 25.61
CA LEU A 224 -6.41 -10.39 26.28
C LEU A 224 -7.18 -11.31 25.31
N GLY A 225 -7.85 -10.74 24.30
CA GLY A 225 -8.49 -11.49 23.22
C GLY A 225 -7.48 -12.29 22.39
N SER A 226 -6.33 -11.70 22.09
CA SER A 226 -5.23 -12.39 21.40
C SER A 226 -4.68 -13.56 22.23
N ASP A 227 -4.49 -13.38 23.52
CA ASP A 227 -4.03 -14.43 24.44
C ASP A 227 -5.05 -15.58 24.53
N LEU A 228 -6.34 -15.26 24.56
CA LEU A 228 -7.41 -16.26 24.54
C LEU A 228 -7.44 -17.05 23.22
N PHE A 229 -7.17 -16.39 22.10
CA PHE A 229 -7.06 -17.06 20.81
C PHE A 229 -5.89 -18.04 20.79
N GLN A 230 -4.72 -17.64 21.28
CA GLN A 230 -3.54 -18.52 21.40
C GLN A 230 -3.83 -19.71 22.35
N TRP A 231 -4.47 -19.45 23.47
CA TRP A 231 -4.90 -20.48 24.40
C TRP A 231 -5.82 -21.51 23.72
N LYS A 232 -6.78 -21.03 22.89
CA LYS A 232 -7.69 -21.91 22.12
C LYS A 232 -6.89 -22.88 21.25
N GLU A 233 -5.90 -22.36 20.52
CA GLU A 233 -5.06 -23.18 19.63
C GLU A 233 -4.30 -24.25 20.41
N GLN A 234 -3.73 -23.91 21.55
CA GLN A 234 -3.04 -24.86 22.43
C GLN A 234 -4.02 -25.91 22.98
N ALA A 235 -5.22 -25.50 23.42
CA ALA A 235 -6.21 -26.38 23.96
C ALA A 235 -6.77 -27.39 22.93
N LEU A 236 -6.94 -26.91 21.69
CA LEU A 236 -7.41 -27.77 20.58
C LEU A 236 -6.37 -28.81 20.15
N ASN A 237 -5.09 -28.49 20.27
CA ASN A 237 -3.98 -29.35 19.83
C ASN A 237 -3.46 -30.28 20.92
N SER A 238 -3.87 -30.06 22.17
CA SER A 238 -3.45 -30.87 23.30
C SER A 238 -3.90 -32.34 23.16
N GLY A 239 -2.97 -33.28 23.32
CA GLY A 239 -3.24 -34.72 23.27
C GLY A 239 -3.35 -35.34 21.87
N LEU A 240 -3.07 -34.57 20.81
CA LEU A 240 -3.06 -35.08 19.45
C LEU A 240 -1.62 -35.47 19.03
N SER A 241 -1.50 -36.59 18.29
CA SER A 241 -0.28 -37.06 17.66
C SER A 241 -0.54 -37.25 16.17
N VAL A 242 0.42 -36.86 15.34
CA VAL A 242 0.37 -37.01 13.88
C VAL A 242 1.46 -37.98 13.44
N SER A 243 1.12 -38.97 12.61
CA SER A 243 2.10 -39.93 12.11
C SER A 243 3.05 -39.27 11.11
N GLU A 244 4.31 -39.73 11.06
CA GLU A 244 5.32 -39.24 10.10
C GLU A 244 4.86 -39.39 8.64
N LYS A 245 4.12 -40.46 8.33
CA LYS A 245 3.56 -40.67 7.00
C LYS A 245 2.59 -39.55 6.61
N LEU A 246 1.69 -39.15 7.51
CA LEU A 246 0.75 -38.06 7.26
C LEU A 246 1.48 -36.72 7.15
N SER A 247 2.52 -36.49 7.95
CA SER A 247 3.37 -35.28 7.85
C SER A 247 4.04 -35.16 6.48
N ALA A 248 4.60 -36.27 5.96
CA ALA A 248 5.21 -36.30 4.64
C ALA A 248 4.19 -36.04 3.50
N GLU A 249 2.98 -36.60 3.62
CA GLU A 249 1.90 -36.35 2.65
C GLU A 249 1.45 -34.88 2.67
N LEU A 250 1.33 -34.28 3.85
CA LEU A 250 0.91 -32.89 4.03
C LEU A 250 1.94 -31.88 3.52
N ALA A 251 3.21 -32.22 3.53
CA ALA A 251 4.28 -31.38 2.99
C ALA A 251 4.20 -31.17 1.46
N LEU A 252 3.51 -32.06 0.75
CA LEU A 252 3.34 -31.99 -0.70
C LEU A 252 2.10 -31.18 -1.13
N VAL A 253 1.21 -30.83 -0.19
CA VAL A 253 -0.08 -30.19 -0.47
C VAL A 253 0.09 -28.67 -0.45
N SER A 254 -0.27 -27.99 -1.56
CA SER A 254 -0.31 -26.53 -1.62
C SER A 254 -1.45 -25.95 -0.78
N ARG A 255 -1.35 -24.66 -0.42
CA ARG A 255 -2.46 -23.95 0.26
C ARG A 255 -3.75 -24.01 -0.55
N ARG A 256 -3.66 -23.81 -1.88
CA ARG A 256 -4.79 -23.93 -2.82
C ARG A 256 -5.45 -25.31 -2.76
N ASP A 257 -4.67 -26.38 -2.83
CA ASP A 257 -5.19 -27.73 -2.78
C ASP A 257 -5.82 -28.05 -1.42
N LEU A 258 -5.24 -27.54 -0.35
CA LEU A 258 -5.77 -27.67 1.00
C LEU A 258 -7.16 -27.03 1.13
N VAL A 259 -7.32 -25.80 0.64
CA VAL A 259 -8.61 -25.09 0.59
C VAL A 259 -9.63 -25.85 -0.25
N ARG A 260 -9.26 -26.22 -1.47
CA ARG A 260 -10.13 -26.95 -2.40
C ARG A 260 -10.64 -28.25 -1.78
N GLN A 261 -9.74 -29.07 -1.25
CA GLN A 261 -10.10 -30.34 -0.63
C GLN A 261 -10.94 -30.14 0.63
N SER A 262 -10.68 -29.11 1.44
CA SER A 262 -11.50 -28.76 2.59
C SER A 262 -12.93 -28.39 2.19
N LEU A 263 -13.11 -27.55 1.17
CA LEU A 263 -14.42 -27.13 0.67
C LEU A 263 -15.22 -28.31 0.05
N GLN A 264 -14.55 -29.22 -0.63
CA GLN A 264 -15.17 -30.40 -1.26
C GLN A 264 -15.39 -31.57 -0.28
N GLY A 265 -14.63 -31.61 0.81
CA GLY A 265 -14.62 -32.70 1.81
C GLY A 265 -15.24 -32.27 3.14
N ALA A 266 -14.42 -31.95 4.12
CA ALA A 266 -14.85 -31.78 5.51
C ALA A 266 -15.90 -30.67 5.70
N ALA A 267 -15.81 -29.56 4.97
CA ALA A 267 -16.76 -28.46 5.06
C ALA A 267 -18.02 -28.62 4.20
N ARG A 268 -18.02 -29.55 3.23
CA ARG A 268 -19.11 -29.73 2.25
C ARG A 268 -20.52 -29.86 2.90
N PRO A 269 -20.75 -30.68 3.92
CA PRO A 269 -22.07 -30.82 4.51
C PRO A 269 -22.63 -29.53 5.09
N VAL A 270 -21.75 -28.71 5.70
CA VAL A 270 -22.12 -27.43 6.29
C VAL A 270 -22.40 -26.39 5.22
N LEU A 271 -21.59 -26.35 4.16
CA LEU A 271 -21.77 -25.42 3.04
C LEU A 271 -23.03 -25.74 2.24
N GLN A 272 -23.35 -27.02 2.03
CA GLN A 272 -24.62 -27.44 1.44
C GLN A 272 -25.83 -27.06 2.30
N ASN A 273 -25.72 -27.18 3.62
CA ASN A 273 -26.76 -26.71 4.51
C ASN A 273 -26.92 -25.19 4.49
N LEU A 274 -25.80 -24.46 4.43
CA LEU A 274 -25.79 -23.00 4.25
C LEU A 274 -26.48 -22.59 2.94
N SER A 275 -26.23 -23.27 1.83
CA SER A 275 -26.87 -23.00 0.53
C SER A 275 -28.40 -23.24 0.57
N ARG A 276 -28.91 -24.05 1.49
CA ARG A 276 -30.35 -24.21 1.71
C ARG A 276 -30.98 -23.07 2.50
N GLN A 277 -30.21 -22.45 3.41
CA GLN A 277 -30.67 -21.40 4.32
C GLN A 277 -30.43 -19.99 3.77
N ALA A 278 -29.41 -19.81 2.95
CA ALA A 278 -28.97 -18.53 2.39
C ALA A 278 -28.68 -18.66 0.88
N ASN A 279 -28.67 -17.53 0.19
CA ASN A 279 -28.22 -17.44 -1.20
C ASN A 279 -26.69 -17.31 -1.21
N VAL A 280 -25.95 -18.41 -1.42
CA VAL A 280 -24.50 -18.40 -1.42
C VAL A 280 -23.96 -18.02 -2.79
N ARG A 281 -23.19 -16.93 -2.85
CA ARG A 281 -22.44 -16.50 -4.04
C ARG A 281 -20.97 -16.74 -3.83
N PHE A 282 -20.37 -17.51 -4.76
CA PHE A 282 -18.99 -17.91 -4.69
C PHE A 282 -18.13 -17.13 -5.68
N TYR A 283 -17.03 -16.57 -5.19
CA TYR A 283 -16.07 -15.80 -5.95
C TYR A 283 -14.67 -16.34 -5.74
N ARG A 284 -13.86 -16.28 -6.80
CA ARG A 284 -12.40 -16.38 -6.69
C ARG A 284 -11.81 -15.01 -6.92
N PHE A 285 -10.73 -14.69 -6.25
CA PHE A 285 -10.03 -13.43 -6.43
C PHE A 285 -8.50 -13.62 -6.41
N ALA A 286 -7.82 -12.79 -7.16
CA ALA A 286 -6.40 -12.53 -7.15
C ALA A 286 -6.20 -11.06 -7.52
N ASP A 287 -5.81 -10.73 -8.75
CA ASP A 287 -5.81 -9.38 -9.31
C ASP A 287 -7.24 -8.90 -9.66
N THR A 288 -8.11 -9.80 -10.04
CA THR A 288 -9.52 -9.56 -10.39
C THR A 288 -10.46 -10.45 -9.59
N LEU A 289 -11.72 -10.04 -9.47
CA LEU A 289 -12.78 -10.81 -8.83
C LEU A 289 -13.59 -11.57 -9.90
N GLU A 290 -13.66 -12.90 -9.79
CA GLU A 290 -14.39 -13.77 -10.72
C GLU A 290 -15.52 -14.51 -9.99
N ALA A 291 -16.73 -14.45 -10.51
CA ALA A 291 -17.85 -15.26 -10.04
C ALA A 291 -17.76 -16.66 -10.64
N THR A 292 -17.78 -17.68 -9.78
CA THR A 292 -17.70 -19.09 -10.21
C THR A 292 -18.74 -19.95 -9.49
N ALA A 293 -19.00 -21.15 -10.01
CA ALA A 293 -19.87 -22.10 -9.36
C ALA A 293 -19.24 -22.63 -8.06
N PRO A 294 -20.03 -22.84 -6.99
CA PRO A 294 -19.51 -23.39 -5.74
C PRO A 294 -18.90 -24.79 -5.93
N PRO A 295 -17.67 -25.04 -5.45
CA PRO A 295 -16.97 -26.31 -5.71
C PRO A 295 -17.60 -27.53 -5.02
N TRP A 296 -18.53 -27.34 -4.09
CA TRP A 296 -19.28 -28.41 -3.42
C TRP A 296 -20.55 -28.87 -4.14
N GLU A 297 -20.98 -28.15 -5.19
CA GLU A 297 -22.15 -28.50 -5.99
C GLU A 297 -21.82 -29.47 -7.12
N HIS A 298 -20.62 -29.39 -7.69
CA HIS A 298 -20.20 -30.24 -8.83
C HIS A 298 -18.98 -31.07 -8.45
N ALA A 299 -19.15 -32.36 -8.20
CA ALA A 299 -18.04 -33.28 -7.99
C ALA A 299 -17.40 -33.59 -9.37
N GLY A 300 -16.18 -33.07 -9.60
CA GLY A 300 -15.37 -33.41 -10.77
C GLY A 300 -15.03 -32.28 -11.74
N SER A 301 -15.62 -31.10 -11.63
CA SER A 301 -15.12 -29.90 -12.33
C SER A 301 -13.93 -29.33 -11.58
N THR A 302 -12.73 -29.61 -12.02
CA THR A 302 -11.56 -28.84 -11.71
C THR A 302 -11.62 -27.57 -12.59
N PRO A 303 -11.94 -26.39 -12.07
CA PRO A 303 -11.63 -25.19 -12.81
C PRO A 303 -10.12 -25.18 -12.98
N GLU A 304 -9.63 -25.19 -14.22
CA GLU A 304 -8.22 -24.93 -14.46
C GLU A 304 -7.86 -23.59 -13.82
N PRO A 305 -6.67 -23.46 -13.21
CA PRO A 305 -6.20 -22.18 -12.72
C PRO A 305 -6.27 -21.18 -13.86
N GLY A 306 -6.99 -20.09 -13.67
CA GLY A 306 -7.02 -19.00 -14.63
C GLY A 306 -5.59 -18.55 -14.87
N THR A 307 -5.10 -18.66 -16.10
CA THR A 307 -3.71 -18.30 -16.45
C THR A 307 -3.47 -16.80 -16.46
N ASN A 308 -4.52 -16.00 -16.30
CA ASN A 308 -4.46 -14.54 -16.33
C ASN A 308 -4.73 -13.96 -14.95
N GLY A 309 -3.77 -13.21 -14.38
CA GLY A 309 -3.99 -12.37 -13.18
C GLY A 309 -3.56 -12.98 -11.84
N LEU A 310 -2.62 -13.94 -11.82
CA LEU A 310 -2.10 -14.53 -10.57
C LEU A 310 -0.99 -13.69 -9.90
N ALA A 311 -0.61 -12.56 -10.50
CA ALA A 311 0.61 -11.83 -10.13
C ALA A 311 0.46 -10.96 -8.88
N ALA A 312 -0.76 -10.62 -8.46
CA ALA A 312 -1.01 -9.79 -7.29
C ALA A 312 -2.30 -10.21 -6.57
N THR A 313 -2.34 -10.04 -5.26
CA THR A 313 -3.55 -10.19 -4.44
C THR A 313 -4.10 -8.82 -4.09
N ARG A 314 -5.34 -8.52 -4.49
CA ARG A 314 -6.05 -7.27 -4.20
C ARG A 314 -7.24 -7.53 -3.27
N LEU A 315 -6.95 -8.00 -2.06
CA LEU A 315 -7.96 -8.39 -1.07
C LEU A 315 -8.96 -7.26 -0.77
N GLY A 316 -8.47 -6.04 -0.51
CA GLY A 316 -9.35 -4.90 -0.22
C GLY A 316 -10.25 -4.55 -1.40
N SER A 317 -9.71 -4.53 -2.62
CA SER A 317 -10.48 -4.27 -3.84
C SER A 317 -11.49 -5.37 -4.13
N ALA A 318 -11.13 -6.64 -3.92
CA ALA A 318 -12.04 -7.77 -4.12
C ALA A 318 -13.26 -7.69 -3.19
N LEU A 319 -13.05 -7.31 -1.91
CA LEU A 319 -14.14 -7.09 -0.96
C LEU A 319 -15.06 -5.93 -1.40
N ALA A 320 -14.48 -4.79 -1.80
CA ALA A 320 -15.22 -3.64 -2.28
C ALA A 320 -16.03 -3.96 -3.54
N GLU A 321 -15.42 -4.63 -4.50
CA GLU A 321 -16.06 -5.01 -5.76
C GLU A 321 -17.17 -6.05 -5.54
N ALA A 322 -16.97 -7.01 -4.63
CA ALA A 322 -18.01 -7.97 -4.26
C ALA A 322 -19.24 -7.28 -3.67
N LEU A 323 -19.06 -6.23 -2.88
CA LEU A 323 -20.17 -5.41 -2.37
C LEU A 323 -20.91 -4.66 -3.47
N VAL A 324 -20.19 -4.05 -4.41
CA VAL A 324 -20.78 -3.33 -5.55
C VAL A 324 -21.56 -4.27 -6.46
N ARG A 325 -20.99 -5.45 -6.80
CA ARG A 325 -21.67 -6.45 -7.65
C ARG A 325 -22.94 -7.03 -7.04
N ASN A 326 -23.09 -6.93 -5.72
CA ASN A 326 -24.27 -7.44 -4.98
C ASN A 326 -25.07 -6.30 -4.35
N GLU A 327 -24.99 -5.09 -4.88
CA GLU A 327 -25.76 -3.95 -4.41
C GLU A 327 -27.26 -4.22 -4.55
N GLY A 328 -28.05 -3.83 -3.52
CA GLY A 328 -29.50 -4.08 -3.47
C GLY A 328 -29.89 -5.48 -2.98
N GLN A 329 -28.94 -6.38 -2.69
CA GLN A 329 -29.23 -7.68 -2.07
C GLN A 329 -29.02 -7.63 -0.55
N PRO A 330 -29.82 -8.37 0.25
CA PRO A 330 -29.64 -8.43 1.69
C PRO A 330 -28.41 -9.30 2.02
N ILE A 331 -27.21 -8.67 2.10
CA ILE A 331 -25.98 -9.38 2.44
C ILE A 331 -25.95 -9.61 3.94
N GLY A 332 -26.04 -10.88 4.34
CA GLY A 332 -26.02 -11.28 5.75
C GLY A 332 -24.61 -11.59 6.27
N LEU A 333 -23.68 -11.96 5.38
CA LEU A 333 -22.33 -12.38 5.73
C LEU A 333 -21.41 -12.26 4.53
N VAL A 334 -20.18 -11.80 4.76
CA VAL A 334 -19.06 -11.97 3.84
C VAL A 334 -18.04 -12.89 4.48
N ALA A 335 -17.59 -13.91 3.75
CA ALA A 335 -16.54 -14.80 4.18
C ALA A 335 -15.38 -14.78 3.18
N VAL A 336 -14.15 -14.70 3.66
CA VAL A 336 -12.95 -14.73 2.83
C VAL A 336 -11.98 -15.78 3.30
N VAL A 337 -11.49 -16.61 2.38
CA VAL A 337 -10.50 -17.67 2.61
C VAL A 337 -9.21 -17.23 1.91
N THR A 338 -8.19 -16.85 2.68
CA THR A 338 -6.94 -16.22 2.15
C THR A 338 -5.80 -16.38 3.15
N ASP A 339 -4.57 -16.22 2.70
CA ASP A 339 -3.41 -16.04 3.57
C ASP A 339 -3.24 -14.58 4.05
N GLY A 340 -4.09 -13.67 3.57
CA GLY A 340 -4.11 -12.26 3.98
C GLY A 340 -3.10 -11.38 3.25
N ALA A 341 -2.41 -11.89 2.23
CA ALA A 341 -1.57 -11.07 1.39
C ALA A 341 -2.41 -9.98 0.69
N ASN A 342 -1.88 -8.77 0.61
CA ASN A 342 -2.47 -7.67 -0.16
C ASN A 342 -1.36 -6.82 -0.76
N ASN A 343 -1.08 -7.03 -2.04
CA ASN A 343 0.07 -6.44 -2.74
C ASN A 343 -0.32 -5.26 -3.63
N GLY A 344 -1.61 -4.88 -3.63
CA GLY A 344 -2.09 -3.76 -4.41
C GLY A 344 -3.56 -3.44 -4.18
N GLY A 345 -4.04 -2.37 -4.79
CA GLY A 345 -5.43 -1.94 -4.70
C GLY A 345 -5.78 -1.24 -3.38
N GLN A 346 -7.04 -1.37 -2.98
CA GLN A 346 -7.57 -0.72 -1.78
C GLN A 346 -7.04 -1.38 -0.51
N ASP A 347 -6.82 -0.58 0.56
CA ASP A 347 -6.47 -1.09 1.88
C ASP A 347 -7.58 -2.02 2.41
N PRO A 348 -7.24 -3.28 2.79
CA PRO A 348 -8.19 -4.23 3.35
C PRO A 348 -8.91 -3.74 4.62
N ILE A 349 -8.24 -2.94 5.43
CA ILE A 349 -8.85 -2.34 6.64
C ILE A 349 -9.92 -1.32 6.28
N GLU A 350 -9.73 -0.55 5.21
CA GLU A 350 -10.78 0.37 4.73
C GLU A 350 -11.98 -0.38 4.16
N ALA A 351 -11.75 -1.47 3.42
CA ALA A 351 -12.84 -2.34 2.97
C ALA A 351 -13.61 -2.96 4.16
N ALA A 352 -12.92 -3.37 5.21
CA ALA A 352 -13.54 -3.85 6.45
C ALA A 352 -14.34 -2.75 7.17
N ARG A 353 -13.88 -1.50 7.18
CA ARG A 353 -14.64 -0.35 7.70
C ARG A 353 -15.93 -0.11 6.92
N GLU A 354 -15.90 -0.29 5.60
CA GLU A 354 -17.10 -0.19 4.77
C GLU A 354 -18.12 -1.29 5.10
N LEU A 355 -17.67 -2.54 5.27
CA LEU A 355 -18.52 -3.65 5.74
C LEU A 355 -19.15 -3.34 7.10
N ARG A 356 -18.37 -2.78 8.03
CA ARG A 356 -18.86 -2.33 9.34
C ARG A 356 -19.95 -1.26 9.21
N ARG A 357 -19.74 -0.25 8.36
CA ARG A 357 -20.75 0.82 8.11
C ARG A 357 -22.07 0.24 7.62
N ARG A 358 -22.02 -0.79 6.79
CA ARG A 358 -23.18 -1.53 6.29
C ARG A 358 -23.71 -2.59 7.26
N ASN A 359 -23.10 -2.72 8.45
CA ASN A 359 -23.41 -3.73 9.46
C ASN A 359 -23.33 -5.18 8.95
N ILE A 360 -22.39 -5.44 8.03
CA ILE A 360 -22.13 -6.77 7.44
C ILE A 360 -20.94 -7.40 8.14
N PRO A 361 -21.08 -8.56 8.81
CA PRO A 361 -19.97 -9.27 9.44
C PRO A 361 -19.05 -9.88 8.38
N LEU A 362 -17.73 -9.77 8.60
CA LEU A 362 -16.70 -10.42 7.81
C LEU A 362 -16.13 -11.63 8.59
N VAL A 363 -16.23 -12.80 8.01
CA VAL A 363 -15.54 -13.99 8.52
C VAL A 363 -14.29 -14.21 7.68
N THR A 364 -13.13 -14.17 8.31
CA THR A 364 -11.85 -14.49 7.67
C THR A 364 -11.45 -15.91 8.02
N VAL A 365 -11.05 -16.68 7.01
CA VAL A 365 -10.51 -18.04 7.19
C VAL A 365 -9.06 -18.01 6.75
N SER A 366 -8.16 -18.12 7.71
CA SER A 366 -6.72 -18.05 7.47
C SER A 366 -6.19 -19.35 6.87
N VAL A 367 -5.25 -19.20 5.90
CA VAL A 367 -4.60 -20.31 5.20
C VAL A 367 -3.10 -20.10 5.20
N GLY A 368 -2.32 -21.15 5.46
CA GLY A 368 -0.87 -21.11 5.47
C GLY A 368 -0.27 -20.95 6.87
N LEU A 369 1.05 -20.83 6.93
CA LEU A 369 1.80 -20.61 8.18
C LEU A 369 2.10 -19.13 8.35
N ALA A 370 1.98 -18.61 9.58
CA ALA A 370 2.35 -17.23 9.90
C ALA A 370 3.88 -17.01 9.75
N LYS A 371 4.67 -18.04 9.99
CA LYS A 371 6.13 -18.05 9.86
C LYS A 371 6.57 -19.33 9.18
N PRO A 372 6.46 -19.45 7.86
CA PRO A 372 7.01 -20.61 7.16
C PRO A 372 8.53 -20.61 7.22
N ASP A 373 9.13 -21.81 7.13
CA ASP A 373 10.58 -21.90 7.00
C ASP A 373 10.99 -21.34 5.64
N ASP A 374 11.76 -20.27 5.66
CA ASP A 374 12.13 -19.56 4.44
C ASP A 374 13.41 -18.75 4.65
N ALA A 375 14.30 -18.78 3.65
CA ALA A 375 15.49 -17.93 3.60
C ALA A 375 15.41 -17.07 2.35
N SER A 376 15.51 -15.76 2.47
CA SER A 376 15.26 -14.85 1.37
C SER A 376 16.21 -13.65 1.35
N LEU A 377 16.33 -13.06 0.18
CA LEU A 377 16.97 -11.78 -0.06
C LEU A 377 15.90 -10.71 -0.19
N SER A 378 15.93 -9.69 0.69
CA SER A 378 14.88 -8.67 0.72
C SER A 378 15.29 -7.32 0.13
N SER A 379 16.60 -7.03 0.08
CA SER A 379 17.12 -5.76 -0.45
C SER A 379 18.54 -5.92 -0.93
N LEU A 380 18.85 -5.28 -2.05
CA LEU A 380 20.19 -5.16 -2.63
C LEU A 380 20.50 -3.67 -2.81
N VAL A 381 21.59 -3.21 -2.24
CA VAL A 381 22.06 -1.84 -2.37
C VAL A 381 23.46 -1.85 -2.96
N VAL A 382 23.56 -1.43 -4.21
CA VAL A 382 24.80 -1.28 -4.98
C VAL A 382 24.72 0.04 -5.75
N PRO A 383 25.82 0.77 -5.99
CA PRO A 383 25.80 1.93 -6.87
C PRO A 383 25.35 1.56 -8.29
N ASP A 384 24.44 2.36 -8.88
CA ASP A 384 23.94 2.14 -10.24
C ASP A 384 25.03 2.29 -11.30
N VAL A 385 26.08 3.05 -10.97
CA VAL A 385 27.24 3.31 -11.85
C VAL A 385 28.52 2.91 -11.16
N VAL A 386 29.27 2.08 -11.81
CA VAL A 386 30.56 1.56 -11.36
C VAL A 386 31.62 1.76 -12.44
N PHE A 387 32.88 1.88 -12.04
CA PHE A 387 33.99 1.94 -13.01
C PHE A 387 34.54 0.55 -13.30
N ALA A 388 35.03 0.36 -14.53
CA ALA A 388 35.63 -0.91 -14.93
C ALA A 388 36.78 -1.32 -13.99
N ASN A 389 36.76 -2.59 -13.56
CA ASN A 389 37.69 -3.17 -12.60
C ASN A 389 37.64 -2.59 -11.17
N ASP A 390 36.68 -1.70 -10.84
CA ASP A 390 36.56 -1.15 -9.49
C ASP A 390 36.09 -2.22 -8.49
N LEU A 391 36.51 -2.08 -7.24
CA LEU A 391 36.05 -2.92 -6.15
C LEU A 391 34.81 -2.32 -5.55
N VAL A 392 33.66 -2.93 -5.81
CA VAL A 392 32.33 -2.49 -5.39
C VAL A 392 31.85 -3.37 -4.26
N THR A 393 31.17 -2.81 -3.28
CA THR A 393 30.56 -3.59 -2.19
C THR A 393 29.04 -3.66 -2.37
N ALA A 394 28.52 -4.87 -2.56
CA ALA A 394 27.09 -5.15 -2.49
C ALA A 394 26.67 -5.26 -1.04
N ARG A 395 25.69 -4.46 -0.63
CA ARG A 395 25.03 -4.57 0.67
C ARG A 395 23.69 -5.25 0.49
N ILE A 396 23.56 -6.43 1.09
CA ILE A 396 22.46 -7.35 0.86
C ILE A 396 21.73 -7.54 2.18
N GLN A 397 20.42 -7.37 2.20
CA GLN A 397 19.58 -7.71 3.34
C GLN A 397 19.07 -9.14 3.17
N CYS A 398 19.46 -10.01 4.10
CA CYS A 398 19.03 -11.40 4.16
C CYS A 398 18.02 -11.56 5.29
N ARG A 399 16.97 -12.33 5.04
CA ARG A 399 16.01 -12.75 6.06
C ARG A 399 16.02 -14.26 6.15
N ALA A 400 15.86 -14.81 7.36
CA ALA A 400 15.69 -16.24 7.56
C ALA A 400 14.70 -16.49 8.69
N ASN A 401 13.84 -17.45 8.47
CA ASN A 401 12.93 -17.98 9.45
C ASN A 401 13.05 -19.51 9.46
N GLY A 402 13.21 -20.10 10.63
CA GLY A 402 13.40 -21.55 10.78
C GLY A 402 14.81 -22.08 10.42
N TYR A 403 15.75 -21.19 10.02
CA TYR A 403 17.13 -21.53 9.65
C TYR A 403 18.18 -20.81 10.49
N GLU A 404 17.86 -20.42 11.72
CA GLU A 404 18.80 -19.80 12.65
C GLU A 404 20.01 -20.72 12.85
N ARG A 405 21.21 -20.15 12.80
CA ARG A 405 22.53 -20.83 12.88
C ARG A 405 22.87 -21.75 11.70
N ARG A 406 22.02 -21.82 10.67
CA ARG A 406 22.39 -22.48 9.41
C ARG A 406 23.30 -21.57 8.59
N THR A 407 24.16 -22.17 7.79
CA THR A 407 25.06 -21.48 6.89
C THR A 407 24.68 -21.75 5.45
N THR A 408 24.74 -20.71 4.62
CA THR A 408 24.50 -20.82 3.17
C THR A 408 25.40 -19.83 2.42
N PRO A 409 25.89 -20.13 1.22
CA PRO A 409 26.63 -19.18 0.42
C PRO A 409 25.71 -18.19 -0.30
N ILE A 410 26.12 -16.92 -0.30
CA ILE A 410 25.65 -15.88 -1.22
C ILE A 410 26.61 -15.88 -2.40
N VAL A 411 26.10 -15.98 -3.60
CA VAL A 411 26.82 -15.93 -4.87
C VAL A 411 26.47 -14.67 -5.62
N ILE A 412 27.45 -13.92 -6.06
CA ILE A 412 27.24 -12.73 -6.90
C ILE A 412 27.74 -13.05 -8.31
N ARG A 413 26.88 -12.86 -9.30
CA ARG A 413 27.22 -12.99 -10.72
C ARG A 413 27.04 -11.63 -11.42
N LEU A 414 27.91 -11.39 -12.36
CA LEU A 414 27.81 -10.24 -13.29
C LEU A 414 27.73 -10.80 -14.72
N ASP A 415 26.65 -10.52 -15.43
CA ASP A 415 26.34 -11.10 -16.75
C ASP A 415 26.49 -12.64 -16.78
N GLY A 416 26.01 -13.30 -15.71
CA GLY A 416 26.08 -14.75 -15.55
C GLY A 416 27.42 -15.31 -15.06
N VAL A 417 28.48 -14.49 -14.97
CA VAL A 417 29.83 -14.90 -14.48
C VAL A 417 29.92 -14.64 -12.98
N GLU A 418 30.31 -15.67 -12.20
CA GLU A 418 30.55 -15.53 -10.75
C GLU A 418 31.73 -14.59 -10.49
N VAL A 419 31.45 -13.48 -9.77
CA VAL A 419 32.46 -12.47 -9.42
C VAL A 419 32.79 -12.43 -7.92
N ALA A 420 31.88 -12.96 -7.09
CA ALA A 420 32.14 -13.11 -5.65
C ALA A 420 31.26 -14.20 -5.03
N ARG A 421 31.77 -14.78 -3.94
CA ARG A 421 31.06 -15.77 -3.10
C ARG A 421 31.40 -15.53 -1.64
N LYS A 422 30.39 -15.52 -0.78
CA LYS A 422 30.56 -15.38 0.67
C LYS A 422 29.59 -16.32 1.39
N THR A 423 30.11 -17.19 2.24
CA THR A 423 29.27 -18.02 3.12
C THR A 423 28.84 -17.16 4.31
N ILE A 424 27.56 -17.13 4.58
CA ILE A 424 26.95 -16.42 5.70
C ILE A 424 26.33 -17.41 6.68
N ALA A 425 26.25 -17.02 7.96
CA ALA A 425 25.48 -17.72 8.98
C ALA A 425 24.32 -16.83 9.40
N PHE A 426 23.11 -17.38 9.49
CA PHE A 426 21.97 -16.61 9.99
C PHE A 426 22.05 -16.45 11.50
N THR A 427 22.09 -15.19 11.96
CA THR A 427 22.20 -14.82 13.37
C THR A 427 20.86 -14.36 13.97
N GLY A 428 19.88 -14.11 13.14
CA GLY A 428 18.54 -13.63 13.51
C GLY A 428 17.60 -13.59 12.31
N GLN A 429 16.41 -13.04 12.51
CA GLN A 429 15.38 -12.99 11.46
C GLN A 429 15.76 -12.05 10.28
N SER A 430 16.62 -11.08 10.50
CA SER A 430 17.08 -10.16 9.45
C SER A 430 18.49 -9.68 9.75
N GLN A 431 19.36 -9.71 8.76
CA GLN A 431 20.74 -9.25 8.83
C GLN A 431 21.20 -8.61 7.52
N PHE A 432 22.19 -7.71 7.61
CA PHE A 432 22.84 -7.13 6.44
C PHE A 432 24.21 -7.77 6.24
N GLU A 433 24.46 -8.21 5.00
CA GLU A 433 25.73 -8.75 4.59
C GLU A 433 26.40 -7.85 3.55
N GLU A 434 27.70 -7.69 3.67
CA GLU A 434 28.51 -6.94 2.73
C GLU A 434 29.40 -7.90 1.99
N VAL A 435 29.26 -7.89 0.65
CA VAL A 435 30.03 -8.74 -0.23
C VAL A 435 30.76 -7.87 -1.25
N PRO A 436 32.09 -7.74 -1.15
CA PRO A 436 32.88 -7.04 -2.15
C PRO A 436 33.00 -7.88 -3.42
N PHE A 437 32.84 -7.24 -4.57
CA PHE A 437 33.05 -7.85 -5.88
C PHE A 437 33.76 -6.88 -6.83
N ARG A 438 34.38 -7.40 -7.90
CA ARG A 438 34.99 -6.57 -8.94
C ARG A 438 33.98 -6.32 -10.06
N ALA A 439 33.81 -5.06 -10.43
CA ALA A 439 33.07 -4.67 -11.61
C ALA A 439 33.69 -5.24 -12.88
N GLY A 440 32.87 -5.53 -13.88
CA GLY A 440 33.32 -6.05 -15.17
C GLY A 440 34.30 -5.12 -15.88
N ARG A 441 34.98 -5.65 -16.92
CA ARG A 441 35.92 -4.89 -17.73
C ARG A 441 35.25 -4.15 -18.89
N ASN A 442 34.10 -4.63 -19.34
CA ASN A 442 33.42 -4.10 -20.53
C ASN A 442 32.51 -2.93 -20.17
N ARG A 443 32.62 -1.87 -20.95
CA ARG A 443 31.73 -0.71 -20.85
C ARG A 443 30.31 -1.09 -21.28
N GLY A 444 29.31 -0.67 -20.55
CA GLY A 444 27.90 -0.86 -20.89
C GLY A 444 27.03 -1.19 -19.70
N SER A 445 25.82 -1.61 -19.97
CA SER A 445 24.92 -2.16 -18.96
C SER A 445 25.33 -3.59 -18.64
N ALA A 446 25.41 -3.94 -17.37
CA ALA A 446 25.70 -5.27 -16.88
C ALA A 446 24.66 -5.70 -15.86
N LEU A 447 24.21 -6.94 -15.92
CA LEU A 447 23.22 -7.49 -14.98
C LEU A 447 23.93 -8.09 -13.76
N LEU A 448 23.75 -7.47 -12.60
CA LEU A 448 24.17 -8.02 -11.32
C LEU A 448 23.07 -8.95 -10.79
N GLU A 449 23.42 -10.20 -10.57
CA GLU A 449 22.58 -11.20 -9.94
C GLU A 449 23.19 -11.64 -8.63
N VAL A 450 22.40 -11.58 -7.56
CA VAL A 450 22.75 -12.06 -6.22
C VAL A 450 21.86 -13.22 -5.88
N GLU A 451 22.43 -14.37 -5.65
CA GLU A 451 21.73 -15.62 -5.33
C GLU A 451 22.13 -16.11 -3.94
N LEU A 452 21.13 -16.42 -3.13
CA LEU A 452 21.25 -17.18 -1.90
C LEU A 452 21.07 -18.67 -2.23
N THR A 453 22.05 -19.50 -1.95
CA THR A 453 21.92 -20.94 -2.24
C THR A 453 20.79 -21.53 -1.40
N PRO A 454 19.81 -22.23 -2.04
CA PRO A 454 18.64 -22.76 -1.36
C PRO A 454 18.98 -23.74 -0.22
N LEU A 455 18.21 -23.65 0.86
CA LEU A 455 18.24 -24.58 1.98
C LEU A 455 17.08 -25.60 1.86
N PRO A 456 17.23 -26.82 2.38
CA PRO A 456 16.19 -27.84 2.28
C PRO A 456 14.91 -27.42 3.02
N GLY A 457 13.76 -27.48 2.35
CA GLY A 457 12.44 -27.25 2.95
C GLY A 457 11.99 -25.78 2.97
N GLU A 458 12.59 -24.90 2.18
CA GLU A 458 12.12 -23.52 2.01
C GLU A 458 10.71 -23.46 1.40
N ALA A 459 9.95 -22.48 1.81
CA ALA A 459 8.59 -22.26 1.35
C ALA A 459 8.56 -21.87 -0.13
N THR A 460 9.53 -21.08 -0.59
CA THR A 460 9.76 -20.71 -1.98
C THR A 460 11.25 -20.57 -2.28
N LEU A 461 11.63 -20.72 -3.55
CA LEU A 461 13.00 -20.50 -4.02
C LEU A 461 13.13 -19.20 -4.84
N GLU A 462 12.02 -18.57 -5.15
CA GLU A 462 11.98 -17.42 -6.05
C GLU A 462 12.50 -16.14 -5.39
N ASN A 463 12.40 -16.05 -4.06
CA ASN A 463 12.90 -14.92 -3.28
C ASN A 463 14.39 -15.03 -2.90
N ASN A 464 15.08 -16.08 -3.37
CA ASN A 464 16.51 -16.30 -3.15
C ASN A 464 17.39 -15.55 -4.14
N ILE A 465 16.84 -14.89 -5.13
CA ILE A 465 17.60 -14.20 -6.17
C ILE A 465 17.13 -12.75 -6.27
N LEU A 466 18.08 -11.81 -6.21
CA LEU A 466 17.87 -10.41 -6.54
C LEU A 466 18.70 -10.03 -7.77
N ARG A 467 18.13 -9.13 -8.60
CA ARG A 467 18.78 -8.63 -9.80
C ARG A 467 18.78 -7.11 -9.80
N GLN A 468 19.88 -6.52 -10.26
CA GLN A 468 20.01 -5.08 -10.44
C GLN A 468 20.87 -4.80 -11.68
N SER A 469 20.45 -3.85 -12.50
CA SER A 469 21.26 -3.39 -13.63
C SER A 469 22.34 -2.43 -13.13
N LEU A 470 23.57 -2.63 -13.55
CA LEU A 470 24.69 -1.74 -13.28
C LEU A 470 25.22 -1.16 -14.58
N ARG A 471 25.60 0.11 -14.55
CA ARG A 471 26.30 0.74 -15.67
C ARG A 471 27.80 0.74 -15.41
N VAL A 472 28.56 -0.01 -16.20
CA VAL A 472 30.02 -0.05 -16.13
C VAL A 472 30.61 1.02 -17.02
N MET A 473 31.42 1.92 -16.45
CA MET A 473 32.11 3.02 -17.14
C MET A 473 33.59 2.71 -17.27
N ASP A 474 34.15 2.97 -18.44
CA ASP A 474 35.58 2.80 -18.71
C ASP A 474 36.32 4.14 -18.84
N ASP A 475 35.61 5.23 -19.11
CA ASP A 475 36.17 6.57 -19.24
C ASP A 475 36.55 7.14 -17.86
N LYS A 476 37.80 7.58 -17.70
CA LYS A 476 38.26 8.28 -16.48
C LYS A 476 37.66 9.68 -16.40
N ILE A 477 37.39 10.13 -15.18
CA ILE A 477 36.96 11.51 -14.89
C ILE A 477 38.13 12.46 -15.14
N LYS A 478 38.00 13.34 -16.10
CA LYS A 478 39.05 14.32 -16.41
C LYS A 478 38.89 15.59 -15.56
N VAL A 479 39.86 15.81 -14.67
CA VAL A 479 39.84 16.94 -13.73
C VAL A 479 40.97 17.90 -14.05
N LEU A 480 40.64 19.20 -14.11
CA LEU A 480 41.64 20.27 -14.15
C LEU A 480 41.62 20.97 -12.79
N TYR A 481 42.73 20.93 -12.06
CA TYR A 481 42.87 21.66 -10.80
C TYR A 481 43.83 22.86 -10.98
N VAL A 482 43.28 24.05 -10.88
CA VAL A 482 44.03 25.32 -10.99
C VAL A 482 44.21 25.90 -9.60
N GLU A 483 45.43 26.16 -9.18
CA GLU A 483 45.82 26.69 -7.90
C GLU A 483 46.78 27.84 -8.01
N GLY A 484 46.73 28.83 -7.11
CA GLY A 484 47.68 29.93 -7.03
C GLY A 484 49.05 29.50 -6.54
N SER A 485 49.19 29.49 -5.24
CA SER A 485 50.35 28.97 -4.51
C SER A 485 50.07 27.63 -3.83
N PRO A 486 51.07 26.75 -3.74
CA PRO A 486 50.88 25.44 -3.06
C PRO A 486 50.54 25.62 -1.58
N ARG A 487 49.30 25.35 -1.19
CA ARG A 487 48.81 25.37 0.19
C ARG A 487 48.51 23.93 0.70
N TRP A 488 48.20 23.79 1.98
CA TRP A 488 48.00 22.47 2.56
C TRP A 488 46.85 21.70 1.90
N GLU A 489 45.71 22.36 1.60
CA GLU A 489 44.61 21.71 0.91
C GLU A 489 45.03 21.19 -0.46
N PHE A 490 45.74 22.04 -1.27
CA PHE A 490 46.26 21.60 -2.56
C PHE A 490 47.15 20.38 -2.45
N ARG A 491 48.08 20.38 -1.48
CA ARG A 491 49.02 19.27 -1.28
C ARG A 491 48.28 17.95 -1.05
N TYR A 492 47.27 17.95 -0.17
CA TYR A 492 46.57 16.74 0.19
C TYR A 492 45.54 16.35 -0.86
N LEU A 493 44.76 17.30 -1.39
CA LEU A 493 43.79 17.07 -2.46
C LEU A 493 44.45 16.52 -3.74
N ARG A 494 45.61 17.08 -4.11
CA ARG A 494 46.43 16.54 -5.21
C ARG A 494 46.71 15.05 -4.97
N GLY A 495 47.11 14.67 -3.76
CA GLY A 495 47.38 13.26 -3.41
C GLY A 495 46.12 12.39 -3.48
N VAL A 496 44.95 12.90 -3.14
CA VAL A 496 43.69 12.19 -3.27
C VAL A 496 43.34 11.96 -4.74
N LEU A 497 43.35 13.02 -5.57
CA LEU A 497 42.98 12.94 -6.98
C LEU A 497 43.95 12.02 -7.79
N LYS A 498 45.22 12.01 -7.48
CA LYS A 498 46.22 11.15 -8.15
C LYS A 498 46.11 9.67 -7.76
N ARG A 499 45.68 9.39 -6.53
CA ARG A 499 45.56 8.00 -6.05
C ARG A 499 44.27 7.32 -6.49
N ASP A 500 43.25 8.09 -6.88
CA ASP A 500 41.98 7.53 -7.38
C ASP A 500 42.17 7.06 -8.83
N PRO A 501 42.13 5.75 -9.12
CA PRO A 501 42.32 5.22 -10.46
C PRO A 501 41.28 5.66 -11.47
N ARG A 502 40.12 6.15 -10.98
CA ARG A 502 38.99 6.65 -11.78
C ARG A 502 39.21 8.08 -12.29
N ILE A 503 40.25 8.78 -11.78
CA ILE A 503 40.46 10.18 -12.07
C ILE A 503 41.72 10.32 -12.94
N ASP A 504 41.60 11.13 -13.99
CA ASP A 504 42.71 11.64 -14.80
C ASP A 504 42.83 13.14 -14.54
N VAL A 505 43.83 13.56 -13.72
CA VAL A 505 43.94 14.90 -13.21
C VAL A 505 45.12 15.63 -13.80
N GLN A 506 44.91 16.87 -14.27
CA GLN A 506 45.94 17.81 -14.66
C GLN A 506 45.94 19.01 -13.71
N PHE A 507 47.12 19.56 -13.45
CA PHE A 507 47.34 20.67 -12.53
C PHE A 507 47.89 21.91 -13.26
N VAL A 508 47.41 23.08 -12.85
CA VAL A 508 47.98 24.39 -13.17
C VAL A 508 48.32 25.06 -11.87
N THR A 509 49.58 25.47 -11.69
CA THR A 509 50.02 26.30 -10.54
C THR A 509 50.47 27.64 -11.07
N THR A 510 49.79 28.74 -10.72
CA THR A 510 50.06 30.04 -11.29
C THR A 510 51.22 30.76 -10.62
N GLU A 511 51.49 30.51 -9.35
CA GLU A 511 52.58 31.06 -8.55
C GLU A 511 53.64 29.98 -8.21
N GLY A 512 53.67 28.87 -8.94
CA GLY A 512 54.59 27.77 -8.74
C GLY A 512 55.79 27.77 -9.72
N ASP A 513 56.66 26.77 -9.59
CA ASP A 513 57.78 26.59 -10.48
C ASP A 513 57.31 26.18 -11.89
N LYS A 514 57.64 27.02 -12.88
CA LYS A 514 57.28 26.81 -14.29
C LYS A 514 58.00 25.64 -14.93
N GLU A 515 59.12 25.16 -14.34
CA GLU A 515 59.81 23.99 -14.84
C GLU A 515 59.06 22.70 -14.58
N LEU A 516 58.19 22.62 -13.58
CA LEU A 516 57.30 21.48 -13.32
C LEU A 516 56.42 21.15 -14.52
N ALA A 517 55.94 22.19 -15.25
CA ALA A 517 55.14 22.00 -16.44
C ALA A 517 55.91 21.40 -17.61
N ARG A 518 57.25 21.56 -17.64
CA ARG A 518 58.12 20.94 -18.63
C ARG A 518 58.53 19.52 -18.27
N ALA A 519 58.54 19.21 -16.98
CA ALA A 519 59.00 17.95 -16.46
C ALA A 519 57.92 16.86 -16.35
N SER A 520 56.63 17.20 -16.43
CA SER A 520 55.54 16.26 -16.24
C SER A 520 54.32 16.59 -17.12
N SER A 521 53.78 15.59 -17.77
CA SER A 521 52.52 15.71 -18.55
C SER A 521 51.28 16.00 -17.67
N GLU A 522 51.38 15.82 -16.36
CA GLU A 522 50.32 16.12 -15.38
C GLU A 522 50.22 17.64 -15.07
N HIS A 523 51.27 18.44 -15.39
CA HIS A 523 51.30 19.87 -15.10
C HIS A 523 51.24 20.66 -16.39
N LEU A 524 50.27 21.57 -16.45
CA LEU A 524 50.09 22.53 -17.51
C LEU A 524 50.75 23.86 -17.09
N ALA A 525 51.42 24.54 -18.05
CA ALA A 525 52.05 25.86 -17.82
C ALA A 525 51.02 26.96 -17.50
N ARG A 526 49.82 26.84 -18.06
CA ARG A 526 48.73 27.81 -17.93
C ARG A 526 47.37 27.14 -18.20
N PHE A 527 46.30 27.85 -17.90
CA PHE A 527 44.94 27.39 -18.27
C PHE A 527 44.82 27.31 -19.80
N PRO A 528 44.12 26.35 -20.39
CA PRO A 528 43.98 26.18 -21.83
C PRO A 528 43.47 27.44 -22.55
N ASP A 529 44.14 27.79 -23.63
CA ASP A 529 43.77 28.93 -24.49
C ASP A 529 42.81 28.53 -25.61
N ARG A 530 42.68 27.24 -25.89
CA ARG A 530 41.78 26.72 -26.90
C ARG A 530 40.54 26.15 -26.29
N GLN A 531 39.41 26.46 -26.90
CA GLN A 531 38.10 25.98 -26.44
C GLN A 531 38.04 24.42 -26.32
N GLU A 532 38.55 23.72 -27.35
CA GLU A 532 38.55 22.25 -27.38
C GLU A 532 39.35 21.63 -26.22
N GLU A 533 40.43 22.25 -25.82
CA GLU A 533 41.27 21.81 -24.72
C GLU A 533 40.63 22.10 -23.36
N ALA A 534 39.92 23.21 -23.22
CA ALA A 534 39.21 23.58 -22.00
C ALA A 534 37.96 22.72 -21.80
N LEU A 535 37.22 22.41 -22.87
CA LEU A 535 35.96 21.67 -22.80
C LEU A 535 36.13 20.14 -22.67
N LYS A 536 37.39 19.61 -22.74
CA LYS A 536 37.64 18.17 -22.53
C LYS A 536 37.46 17.69 -21.08
N TYR A 537 37.54 18.63 -20.10
CA TYR A 537 37.43 18.31 -18.68
C TYR A 537 36.00 18.08 -18.26
N ASP A 538 35.81 17.22 -17.25
CA ASP A 538 34.52 16.94 -16.62
C ASP A 538 34.31 17.83 -15.39
N LEU A 539 35.43 18.18 -14.74
CA LEU A 539 35.45 19.01 -13.55
C LEU A 539 36.61 19.99 -13.59
N ILE A 540 36.33 21.27 -13.29
CA ILE A 540 37.36 22.25 -12.99
C ILE A 540 37.31 22.56 -11.50
N ILE A 541 38.46 22.50 -10.84
CA ILE A 541 38.64 22.92 -9.44
C ILE A 541 39.49 24.20 -9.47
N LEU A 542 38.92 25.29 -8.95
CA LEU A 542 39.60 26.54 -8.77
C LEU A 542 39.96 26.75 -7.30
N GLY A 543 41.21 26.83 -7.01
CA GLY A 543 41.73 27.18 -5.69
C GLY A 543 41.89 28.69 -5.49
N ASP A 544 42.91 29.09 -4.73
CA ASP A 544 43.21 30.52 -4.44
C ASP A 544 44.05 31.20 -5.55
N VAL A 545 43.39 31.44 -6.67
CA VAL A 545 44.03 31.97 -7.92
C VAL A 545 43.58 33.40 -8.12
N ARG A 546 44.49 34.29 -8.60
CA ARG A 546 44.12 35.64 -9.02
C ARG A 546 43.13 35.62 -10.18
N ALA A 547 42.08 36.41 -10.11
CA ALA A 547 41.10 36.50 -11.20
C ALA A 547 41.73 36.98 -12.53
N ASN A 548 42.71 37.85 -12.50
CA ASN A 548 43.39 38.37 -13.66
C ASN A 548 44.31 37.36 -14.36
N THR A 549 44.48 36.16 -13.79
CA THR A 549 45.17 35.05 -14.45
C THR A 549 44.37 34.51 -15.63
N PHE A 550 43.08 34.70 -15.64
CA PHE A 550 42.18 34.27 -16.70
C PHE A 550 41.79 35.43 -17.61
N THR A 551 41.79 35.19 -18.90
CA THR A 551 41.23 36.11 -19.88
C THR A 551 39.70 36.04 -19.89
N PRO A 552 38.99 37.08 -20.37
CA PRO A 552 37.53 37.01 -20.54
C PRO A 552 37.09 35.81 -21.39
N THR A 553 37.84 35.42 -22.39
CA THR A 553 37.57 34.22 -23.22
C THR A 553 37.67 32.93 -22.43
N GLN A 554 38.65 32.81 -21.55
CA GLN A 554 38.82 31.62 -20.68
C GLN A 554 37.70 31.50 -19.64
N PHE A 555 37.21 32.60 -19.09
CA PHE A 555 35.99 32.59 -18.26
C PHE A 555 34.79 32.11 -19.09
N GLY A 556 34.68 32.54 -20.35
CA GLY A 556 33.65 32.03 -21.26
C GLY A 556 33.74 30.52 -21.49
N PHE A 557 34.96 29.95 -21.57
CA PHE A 557 35.13 28.49 -21.67
C PHE A 557 34.69 27.75 -20.39
N ILE A 558 34.97 28.30 -19.21
CA ILE A 558 34.52 27.72 -17.95
C ILE A 558 32.98 27.77 -17.86
N GLU A 559 32.38 28.93 -18.22
CA GLU A 559 30.93 29.06 -18.26
C GLU A 559 30.29 28.08 -19.25
N GLN A 560 30.82 27.99 -20.46
CA GLN A 560 30.33 27.09 -21.48
C GLN A 560 30.48 25.62 -21.08
N LEU A 561 31.60 25.25 -20.44
CA LEU A 561 31.80 23.89 -19.91
C LEU A 561 30.67 23.50 -18.95
N VAL A 562 30.33 24.40 -18.05
CA VAL A 562 29.31 24.09 -17.02
C VAL A 562 27.91 24.23 -17.59
N ARG A 563 27.59 25.39 -18.20
CA ARG A 563 26.24 25.71 -18.65
C ARG A 563 25.77 24.82 -19.81
N GLU A 564 26.64 24.61 -20.81
CA GLU A 564 26.24 23.93 -22.04
C GLU A 564 26.75 22.47 -22.11
N ARG A 565 27.95 22.20 -21.59
CA ARG A 565 28.59 20.90 -21.71
C ARG A 565 28.36 19.97 -20.52
N GLY A 566 27.60 20.43 -19.49
CA GLY A 566 27.28 19.61 -18.31
C GLY A 566 28.49 19.28 -17.43
N GLY A 567 29.62 19.93 -17.65
CA GLY A 567 30.77 19.86 -16.75
C GLY A 567 30.47 20.50 -15.40
N SER A 568 31.39 20.42 -14.48
CA SER A 568 31.19 20.96 -13.14
C SER A 568 32.33 21.87 -12.69
N LEU A 569 32.02 22.76 -11.77
CA LEU A 569 32.99 23.69 -11.19
C LEU A 569 32.98 23.51 -9.66
N ILE A 570 34.16 23.42 -9.07
CA ILE A 570 34.36 23.61 -7.63
C ILE A 570 35.20 24.87 -7.45
N MET A 571 34.74 25.80 -6.60
CA MET A 571 35.58 26.86 -6.10
C MET A 571 35.95 26.59 -4.66
N LEU A 572 37.25 26.55 -4.37
CA LEU A 572 37.81 26.45 -3.01
C LEU A 572 38.22 27.84 -2.56
N ALA A 573 37.62 28.32 -1.50
CA ALA A 573 37.97 29.56 -0.89
C ALA A 573 39.46 29.59 -0.48
N GLY A 574 40.05 30.70 -0.58
CA GLY A 574 41.42 30.96 -0.16
C GLY A 574 41.53 32.26 0.63
N GLN A 575 42.76 32.54 1.09
CA GLN A 575 43.04 33.69 1.94
C GLN A 575 43.45 34.96 1.14
N LYS A 576 43.80 34.78 -0.16
CA LYS A 576 44.37 35.89 -0.92
C LYS A 576 43.43 36.40 -1.99
N HIS A 577 42.81 35.52 -2.77
CA HIS A 577 42.16 35.90 -4.05
C HIS A 577 40.70 35.37 -4.13
N SER A 578 40.50 34.10 -3.78
CA SER A 578 39.19 33.42 -3.97
C SER A 578 38.35 33.50 -2.71
N PRO A 579 37.09 33.91 -2.74
CA PRO A 579 36.26 34.28 -3.86
C PRO A 579 36.25 35.80 -4.19
N GLY A 580 36.89 36.65 -3.38
CA GLY A 580 36.75 38.12 -3.41
C GLY A 580 37.06 38.75 -4.76
N GLU A 581 38.15 38.33 -5.43
CA GLU A 581 38.55 38.90 -6.74
C GLU A 581 37.62 38.50 -7.92
N TYR A 582 36.67 37.57 -7.70
CA TYR A 582 35.79 37.06 -8.76
C TYR A 582 34.41 37.72 -8.81
N LEU A 583 34.17 38.76 -7.99
CA LEU A 583 32.87 39.46 -7.91
C LEU A 583 32.41 40.01 -9.27
N ASP A 584 33.30 40.58 -10.05
CA ASP A 584 33.01 41.19 -11.35
C ASP A 584 33.25 40.23 -12.54
N THR A 585 33.30 38.94 -12.27
CA THR A 585 33.51 37.91 -13.28
C THR A 585 32.25 37.06 -13.50
N PRO A 586 32.13 36.34 -14.62
CA PRO A 586 31.03 35.37 -14.82
C PRO A 586 30.89 34.31 -13.70
N LEU A 587 31.99 34.00 -13.00
CA LEU A 587 31.98 33.02 -11.90
C LEU A 587 31.13 33.46 -10.73
N ALA A 588 31.00 34.79 -10.49
CA ALA A 588 30.11 35.30 -9.44
C ALA A 588 28.64 34.85 -9.64
N VAL A 589 28.18 34.80 -10.91
CA VAL A 589 26.85 34.35 -11.26
C VAL A 589 26.73 32.83 -11.14
N MET A 590 27.80 32.09 -11.51
CA MET A 590 27.82 30.64 -11.53
C MET A 590 27.85 29.98 -10.15
N LEU A 591 28.36 30.66 -9.12
CA LEU A 591 28.57 30.07 -7.79
C LEU A 591 27.28 30.09 -6.96
N PRO A 592 27.06 29.10 -6.04
CA PRO A 592 25.83 28.94 -5.25
C PRO A 592 25.70 29.95 -4.09
N VAL A 593 26.69 30.83 -3.91
CA VAL A 593 26.79 31.80 -2.81
C VAL A 593 26.82 33.24 -3.29
N ARG A 594 26.38 34.16 -2.44
CA ARG A 594 26.53 35.60 -2.63
C ARG A 594 27.72 36.07 -1.83
N PHE A 595 28.43 37.05 -2.38
CA PHE A 595 29.59 37.64 -1.73
C PHE A 595 29.25 39.04 -1.23
N GLU A 596 29.87 39.46 -0.11
CA GLU A 596 29.82 40.83 0.38
C GLU A 596 30.91 41.65 -0.29
N GLN A 597 30.63 42.92 -0.59
CA GLN A 597 31.58 43.83 -1.24
C GLN A 597 32.62 44.42 -0.27
N GLU A 598 32.51 44.11 1.01
CA GLU A 598 33.45 44.65 2.01
C GLU A 598 34.73 43.83 2.08
N PRO A 599 35.88 44.51 2.36
CA PRO A 599 37.13 43.78 2.48
C PRO A 599 37.10 42.77 3.61
N TRP A 600 37.76 41.69 3.36
CA TRP A 600 37.91 40.51 4.22
C TRP A 600 38.06 40.83 5.69
N GLY A 601 37.05 40.66 6.52
CA GLY A 601 37.17 40.56 7.97
C GLY A 601 37.56 39.15 8.32
N GLU A 602 38.63 38.92 9.07
CA GLU A 602 38.95 37.64 9.67
C GLU A 602 37.83 37.24 10.62
N ILE A 603 37.14 36.13 10.36
CA ILE A 603 36.40 35.43 11.41
C ILE A 603 37.47 34.74 12.26
N SER A 604 37.90 35.42 13.31
CA SER A 604 39.03 35.03 14.16
C SER A 604 38.69 33.96 15.17
N ASP A 605 37.41 33.70 15.40
CA ASP A 605 36.95 32.74 16.38
C ASP A 605 36.92 31.32 15.85
N ASP A 606 37.11 30.33 16.70
CA ASP A 606 37.01 28.92 16.41
C ASP A 606 35.57 28.55 15.98
N VAL A 607 35.40 28.32 14.69
CA VAL A 607 34.10 28.00 14.07
C VAL A 607 34.04 26.52 13.72
N TYR A 608 32.90 25.90 13.98
CA TYR A 608 32.71 24.47 13.73
C TYR A 608 31.64 24.25 12.62
N PRO A 609 31.87 23.32 11.68
CA PRO A 609 30.90 22.99 10.67
C PRO A 609 29.70 22.25 11.28
N ALA A 610 28.49 22.65 10.86
CA ALA A 610 27.26 21.96 11.20
C ALA A 610 26.59 21.44 9.91
N LEU A 611 26.17 20.17 9.89
CA LEU A 611 25.41 19.62 8.79
C LEU A 611 23.97 20.15 8.80
N THR A 612 23.53 20.66 7.65
CA THR A 612 22.13 20.99 7.43
C THR A 612 21.26 19.72 7.28
N PRO A 613 19.92 19.81 7.29
CA PRO A 613 19.07 18.67 6.92
C PRO A 613 19.41 18.07 5.56
N ALA A 614 19.65 18.92 4.54
CA ALA A 614 20.10 18.50 3.21
C ALA A 614 21.48 17.83 3.25
N GLY A 615 22.40 18.35 4.07
CA GLY A 615 23.72 17.74 4.26
C GLY A 615 23.67 16.37 4.90
N ARG A 616 22.76 16.14 5.85
CA ARG A 616 22.59 14.82 6.49
C ARG A 616 22.13 13.75 5.51
N GLN A 617 21.33 14.13 4.53
CA GLN A 617 20.82 13.23 3.48
C GLN A 617 21.78 13.10 2.29
N SER A 618 22.78 13.97 2.19
CA SER A 618 23.69 14.00 1.06
C SER A 618 24.76 12.89 1.16
N SER A 619 24.92 12.13 0.08
CA SER A 619 26.00 11.16 -0.06
C SER A 619 27.39 11.79 0.06
N VAL A 620 27.56 13.06 -0.38
CA VAL A 620 28.82 13.81 -0.29
C VAL A 620 29.27 14.00 1.16
N MET A 621 28.33 14.21 2.07
CA MET A 621 28.60 14.50 3.48
C MET A 621 28.57 13.25 4.37
N THR A 622 28.23 12.08 3.82
CA THR A 622 28.15 10.82 4.57
C THR A 622 29.53 10.15 4.66
N LEU A 623 30.29 10.47 5.69
CA LEU A 623 31.62 9.92 5.95
C LEU A 623 31.57 8.68 6.86
N GLU A 624 30.55 8.58 7.71
CA GLU A 624 30.29 7.44 8.60
C GLU A 624 28.93 6.81 8.29
N ARG A 625 28.78 5.49 8.53
CA ARG A 625 27.55 4.74 8.23
C ARG A 625 26.38 5.10 9.15
N LEU A 626 26.68 5.28 10.44
CA LEU A 626 25.67 5.66 11.42
C LEU A 626 25.52 7.17 11.44
N GLU A 627 24.30 7.65 11.24
CA GLU A 627 24.02 9.08 11.20
C GLU A 627 24.54 9.82 12.44
N SER A 628 24.36 9.24 13.62
CA SER A 628 24.86 9.81 14.87
C SER A 628 26.39 9.94 14.90
N ARG A 629 27.11 8.96 14.37
CA ARG A 629 28.58 9.01 14.26
C ARG A 629 29.02 10.01 13.20
N ASN A 630 28.30 10.08 12.09
CA ASN A 630 28.57 11.05 11.03
C ASN A 630 28.40 12.49 11.52
N GLN A 631 27.33 12.77 12.23
CA GLN A 631 27.09 14.07 12.84
C GLN A 631 28.17 14.41 13.90
N ALA A 632 28.53 13.46 14.74
CA ALA A 632 29.58 13.63 15.74
C ALA A 632 30.95 13.89 15.10
N LEU A 633 31.26 13.22 13.96
CA LEU A 633 32.48 13.44 13.20
C LEU A 633 32.57 14.88 12.68
N TRP A 634 31.54 15.38 12.03
CA TRP A 634 31.48 16.75 11.51
C TRP A 634 31.52 17.80 12.62
N ALA A 635 30.84 17.58 13.74
CA ALA A 635 30.84 18.46 14.89
C ALA A 635 32.19 18.53 15.61
N ASN A 636 33.02 17.46 15.49
CA ASN A 636 34.34 17.34 16.10
C ASN A 636 35.51 17.60 15.13
N VAL A 637 35.21 18.06 13.90
CA VAL A 637 36.27 18.58 13.02
C VAL A 637 36.98 19.73 13.79
N LYS A 638 38.32 19.79 13.69
CA LYS A 638 39.07 20.88 14.34
C LYS A 638 38.52 22.23 13.89
N PRO A 639 38.53 23.24 14.79
CA PRO A 639 37.95 24.53 14.45
C PRO A 639 38.56 25.09 13.19
N LEU A 640 37.72 25.69 12.38
CA LEU A 640 38.06 26.35 11.11
C LEU A 640 38.24 27.86 11.41
N PHE A 641 39.16 28.52 10.72
CA PHE A 641 39.46 29.94 10.91
C PHE A 641 39.75 30.60 9.59
N LYS A 642 39.76 31.94 9.55
CA LYS A 642 40.01 32.76 8.33
C LYS A 642 39.06 32.43 7.21
N ILE A 643 37.76 32.50 7.50
CA ILE A 643 36.70 32.22 6.51
C ILE A 643 36.29 33.52 5.86
N PRO A 644 36.15 33.53 4.51
CA PRO A 644 35.71 34.71 3.78
C PRO A 644 34.30 35.13 4.20
N PRO A 645 33.99 36.41 4.36
CA PRO A 645 32.64 36.85 4.59
C PRO A 645 31.74 36.53 3.39
N LEU A 646 30.63 35.88 3.64
CA LEU A 646 29.65 35.51 2.61
C LEU A 646 28.29 36.07 3.01
N ALA A 647 27.56 36.61 2.03
CA ALA A 647 26.23 37.17 2.30
C ALA A 647 25.15 36.08 2.46
N GLY A 648 25.45 34.87 2.08
CA GLY A 648 24.56 33.75 2.19
C GLY A 648 24.43 32.93 0.91
N ALA A 649 23.59 31.91 0.93
CA ALA A 649 23.29 31.08 -0.24
C ALA A 649 22.38 31.83 -1.23
N LYS A 650 22.53 31.58 -2.53
CA LYS A 650 21.59 32.03 -3.56
C LYS A 650 20.27 31.25 -3.48
N PRO A 651 19.14 31.82 -3.95
CA PRO A 651 17.91 31.07 -4.15
C PRO A 651 18.15 29.84 -5.01
N GLY A 652 17.64 28.68 -4.60
CA GLY A 652 17.85 27.39 -5.28
C GLY A 652 19.18 26.70 -4.97
N ALA A 653 20.08 27.30 -4.20
CA ALA A 653 21.29 26.64 -3.75
C ALA A 653 20.99 25.69 -2.56
N VAL A 654 21.61 24.52 -2.60
CA VAL A 654 21.53 23.51 -1.55
C VAL A 654 22.77 23.65 -0.66
N VAL A 655 22.56 24.09 0.58
CA VAL A 655 23.62 24.18 1.59
C VAL A 655 23.75 22.82 2.28
N LEU A 656 24.93 22.23 2.21
CA LEU A 656 25.25 20.94 2.81
C LEU A 656 25.83 21.07 4.23
N ALA A 657 26.70 22.08 4.43
CA ALA A 657 27.24 22.44 5.73
C ALA A 657 27.23 23.94 5.91
N GLU A 658 26.99 24.38 7.12
CA GLU A 658 27.00 25.78 7.53
C GLU A 658 27.89 25.98 8.71
N LEU A 659 28.32 27.20 8.91
CA LEU A 659 29.03 27.65 10.07
C LEU A 659 28.08 28.44 10.94
N SER A 660 27.98 28.08 12.21
CA SER A 660 27.28 28.84 13.22
C SER A 660 28.28 29.62 14.06
N ASP A 661 28.14 30.90 14.06
CA ASP A 661 28.83 31.73 15.05
C ASP A 661 28.24 31.48 16.44
N ARG A 662 29.04 30.91 17.35
CA ARG A 662 28.62 30.67 18.72
C ARG A 662 28.46 31.96 19.54
N SER A 663 29.03 33.08 19.09
CA SER A 663 28.98 34.36 19.77
C SER A 663 27.77 35.22 19.39
N SER A 664 27.23 35.04 18.19
CA SER A 664 26.01 35.72 17.73
C SER A 664 25.06 34.73 17.09
N GLN A 665 23.99 34.34 17.76
CA GLN A 665 22.96 33.37 17.29
C GLN A 665 22.21 33.77 16.00
N ALA A 666 22.63 34.83 15.31
CA ALA A 666 21.86 35.46 14.25
C ALA A 666 22.38 35.24 12.83
N ARG A 667 23.59 34.71 12.60
CA ARG A 667 24.12 34.52 11.23
C ARG A 667 24.72 33.16 11.04
N THR A 668 24.17 32.40 10.06
CA THR A 668 24.73 31.18 9.53
C THR A 668 25.31 31.43 8.16
N PHE A 669 26.51 30.93 7.90
CA PHE A 669 27.21 31.08 6.63
C PHE A 669 27.33 29.74 5.94
N PRO A 670 27.02 29.63 4.62
CA PRO A 670 27.20 28.40 3.86
C PRO A 670 28.68 28.04 3.78
N LEU A 671 29.07 26.93 4.39
CA LEU A 671 30.44 26.39 4.31
C LEU A 671 30.63 25.56 3.07
N ILE A 672 29.69 24.67 2.78
CA ILE A 672 29.67 23.84 1.56
C ILE A 672 28.28 23.95 0.98
N ALA A 673 28.21 24.46 -0.24
CA ALA A 673 26.96 24.61 -0.95
C ALA A 673 27.15 24.27 -2.44
N TRP A 674 26.09 23.81 -3.08
CA TRP A 674 26.06 23.55 -4.50
C TRP A 674 24.72 23.94 -5.11
N HIS A 675 24.71 24.17 -6.42
CA HIS A 675 23.49 24.29 -7.19
C HIS A 675 23.71 23.86 -8.64
N ARG A 676 22.64 23.73 -9.39
CA ARG A 676 22.73 23.56 -10.85
C ARG A 676 22.97 24.92 -11.52
N TYR A 677 23.82 24.92 -12.54
CA TYR A 677 24.02 26.05 -13.45
C TYR A 677 23.98 25.53 -14.87
N GLY A 678 22.88 25.81 -15.59
CA GLY A 678 22.63 25.19 -16.88
C GLY A 678 22.56 23.64 -16.75
N ALA A 679 23.28 22.96 -17.65
CA ALA A 679 23.37 21.51 -17.64
C ALA A 679 24.29 20.94 -16.55
N GLY A 680 25.18 21.75 -15.96
CA GLY A 680 26.18 21.31 -14.99
C GLY A 680 25.87 21.70 -13.55
N LYS A 681 26.87 21.50 -12.69
CA LYS A 681 26.78 21.78 -11.26
C LYS A 681 27.94 22.66 -10.82
N CYS A 682 27.66 23.63 -9.95
CA CYS A 682 28.67 24.42 -9.28
C CYS A 682 28.64 24.15 -7.79
N MET A 683 29.80 23.89 -7.21
CA MET A 683 29.98 23.70 -5.76
C MET A 683 30.96 24.77 -5.25
N PHE A 684 30.62 25.30 -4.09
CA PHE A 684 31.47 26.21 -3.34
C PHE A 684 31.87 25.54 -2.02
N VAL A 685 33.17 25.58 -1.73
CA VAL A 685 33.76 25.14 -0.48
C VAL A 685 34.42 26.37 0.16
N GLY A 686 33.81 26.93 1.21
CA GLY A 686 34.14 28.18 1.82
C GLY A 686 35.42 28.17 2.68
N VAL A 687 36.20 27.11 2.64
CA VAL A 687 37.43 26.96 3.44
C VAL A 687 38.51 26.21 2.67
N ASP A 688 39.77 26.45 3.02
CA ASP A 688 40.94 25.70 2.55
C ASP A 688 41.52 24.75 3.60
N GLN A 689 40.67 24.30 4.52
CA GLN A 689 41.10 23.54 5.71
C GLN A 689 40.42 22.19 5.87
N LEU A 690 39.77 21.67 4.82
CA LEU A 690 39.16 20.32 4.84
C LEU A 690 40.21 19.22 5.01
N TRP A 691 41.50 19.48 4.72
CA TRP A 691 42.58 18.57 5.04
C TRP A 691 42.62 18.19 6.54
N ARG A 692 42.01 18.98 7.43
CA ARG A 692 41.88 18.69 8.87
C ARG A 692 41.01 17.47 9.17
N LEU A 693 40.17 17.01 8.22
CA LEU A 693 39.48 15.72 8.28
C LEU A 693 40.45 14.53 8.42
N ARG A 694 41.74 14.76 8.12
CA ARG A 694 42.82 13.77 8.31
C ARG A 694 43.31 13.65 9.76
N ALA A 695 42.93 14.60 10.62
CA ALA A 695 43.38 14.63 11.99
C ALA A 695 42.95 13.36 12.74
N ARG A 696 43.88 12.59 13.28
CA ARG A 696 43.73 11.32 14.03
C ARG A 696 43.29 10.10 13.19
N THR A 697 42.85 10.25 11.95
CA THR A 697 42.25 9.19 11.13
C THR A 697 42.98 8.93 9.83
N GLY A 698 44.10 9.63 9.57
CA GLY A 698 44.81 9.56 8.29
C GLY A 698 43.97 10.07 7.12
N ASP A 699 44.15 9.51 5.95
CA ASP A 699 43.52 10.01 4.72
C ASP A 699 42.04 9.59 4.56
N THR A 700 41.51 8.72 5.41
CA THR A 700 40.23 8.03 5.21
C THR A 700 39.06 8.97 4.93
N TYR A 701 38.80 9.93 5.79
CA TYR A 701 37.63 10.82 5.64
C TYR A 701 37.85 11.90 4.58
N HIS A 702 39.09 12.41 4.46
CA HIS A 702 39.42 13.39 3.43
C HIS A 702 39.31 12.79 2.02
N LEU A 703 39.83 11.57 1.84
CA LEU A 703 39.72 10.84 0.59
C LEU A 703 38.24 10.50 0.25
N LYS A 704 37.46 10.09 1.27
CA LYS A 704 36.06 9.75 1.08
C LYS A 704 35.24 11.00 0.68
N PHE A 705 35.43 12.13 1.37
CA PHE A 705 34.75 13.37 1.04
C PHE A 705 35.00 13.81 -0.41
N TRP A 706 36.28 13.93 -0.79
CA TRP A 706 36.61 14.41 -2.13
C TRP A 706 36.26 13.43 -3.23
N GLY A 707 36.44 12.12 -2.99
CA GLY A 707 35.98 11.09 -3.92
C GLY A 707 34.46 11.16 -4.18
N GLN A 708 33.67 11.29 -3.12
CA GLN A 708 32.22 11.45 -3.23
C GLN A 708 31.81 12.78 -3.89
N ALA A 709 32.50 13.88 -3.58
CA ALA A 709 32.23 15.19 -4.18
C ALA A 709 32.52 15.19 -5.69
N VAL A 710 33.64 14.64 -6.11
CA VAL A 710 33.99 14.52 -7.53
C VAL A 710 32.98 13.64 -8.26
N GLN A 711 32.65 12.48 -7.72
CA GLN A 711 31.66 11.57 -8.29
C GLN A 711 30.29 12.23 -8.40
N PHE A 712 29.81 12.86 -7.35
CA PHE A 712 28.50 13.54 -7.33
C PHE A 712 28.39 14.62 -8.41
N LEU A 713 29.46 15.39 -8.61
CA LEU A 713 29.49 16.48 -9.57
C LEU A 713 29.59 16.00 -11.02
N THR A 714 30.32 14.93 -11.29
CA THR A 714 30.64 14.50 -12.66
C THR A 714 29.75 13.40 -13.19
N LEU A 715 29.00 12.69 -12.33
CA LEU A 715 28.26 11.49 -12.69
C LEU A 715 27.24 11.74 -13.82
N SER A 716 26.48 12.84 -13.79
CA SER A 716 25.46 13.14 -14.79
C SER A 716 26.05 13.30 -16.20
N ARG A 717 27.24 13.90 -16.29
CA ARG A 717 27.93 14.08 -17.57
C ARG A 717 28.50 12.76 -18.11
N LEU A 718 29.07 11.94 -17.23
CA LEU A 718 29.66 10.64 -17.60
C LEU A 718 28.59 9.64 -18.07
N LEU A 719 27.39 9.71 -17.50
CA LEU A 719 26.26 8.91 -17.92
C LEU A 719 25.75 9.24 -19.32
N GLY A 720 26.18 10.36 -19.89
CA GLY A 720 25.68 10.84 -21.18
C GLY A 720 24.18 11.18 -21.10
N GLU A 721 23.68 11.52 -19.90
CA GLU A 721 22.31 11.97 -19.71
C GLU A 721 22.04 13.18 -20.61
N ASN A 722 20.89 13.14 -21.28
CA ASN A 722 20.45 14.25 -22.11
C ASN A 722 20.34 15.51 -21.24
N ARG A 723 20.82 16.62 -21.77
CA ARG A 723 20.93 17.88 -21.01
C ARG A 723 19.59 18.55 -20.80
N LEU A 724 18.65 18.31 -21.70
CA LEU A 724 17.33 18.93 -21.68
C LEU A 724 16.26 18.02 -21.14
N ILE A 725 16.44 16.70 -21.25
CA ILE A 725 15.43 15.70 -20.88
C ILE A 725 16.08 14.62 -20.03
N ARG A 726 15.56 14.40 -18.82
CA ARG A 726 15.95 13.31 -17.96
C ARG A 726 14.73 12.44 -17.69
N LEU A 727 14.82 11.16 -17.98
CA LEU A 727 13.79 10.17 -17.75
C LEU A 727 14.25 9.20 -16.68
N GLU A 728 13.38 8.95 -15.74
CA GLU A 728 13.65 8.05 -14.60
C GLU A 728 12.44 7.17 -14.34
N THR A 729 12.68 5.98 -13.84
CA THR A 729 11.66 5.09 -13.27
C THR A 729 11.90 4.98 -11.77
N GLY A 730 10.88 4.69 -11.00
CA GLY A 730 11.01 4.56 -9.55
C GLY A 730 12.02 3.49 -9.13
N ARG A 731 12.14 2.42 -9.94
CA ARG A 731 13.10 1.31 -9.79
C ARG A 731 13.49 0.77 -11.16
N ASP A 732 14.59 0.02 -11.21
CA ASP A 732 15.05 -0.64 -12.45
C ASP A 732 14.40 -2.01 -12.67
N HIS A 733 13.87 -2.64 -11.61
CA HIS A 733 13.22 -3.95 -11.65
C HIS A 733 11.83 -3.88 -11.02
N TYR A 734 10.87 -4.45 -11.72
CA TYR A 734 9.46 -4.53 -11.32
C TYR A 734 8.97 -5.97 -11.45
N ALA A 735 8.01 -6.34 -10.61
CA ALA A 735 7.32 -7.60 -10.74
C ALA A 735 6.22 -7.52 -11.82
N LYS A 736 5.82 -8.67 -12.36
CA LYS A 736 4.69 -8.76 -13.29
C LYS A 736 3.41 -8.22 -12.64
N GLY A 737 2.72 -7.32 -13.34
CA GLY A 737 1.50 -6.66 -12.85
C GLY A 737 1.74 -5.45 -11.96
N GLU A 738 2.99 -5.15 -11.60
CA GLU A 738 3.33 -3.96 -10.83
C GLU A 738 3.25 -2.71 -11.72
N THR A 739 2.77 -1.61 -11.14
CA THR A 739 2.72 -0.32 -11.83
C THR A 739 4.05 0.40 -11.71
N VAL A 740 4.61 0.77 -12.86
CA VAL A 740 5.87 1.52 -12.98
C VAL A 740 5.57 3.01 -12.89
N GLU A 741 6.27 3.69 -11.99
CA GLU A 741 6.25 5.14 -11.90
C GLU A 741 7.26 5.73 -12.89
N LEU A 742 6.75 6.57 -13.81
CA LEU A 742 7.54 7.24 -14.84
C LEU A 742 7.70 8.71 -14.47
N HIS A 743 8.94 9.16 -14.35
CA HIS A 743 9.30 10.54 -14.06
C HIS A 743 10.07 11.15 -15.22
N ALA A 744 9.73 12.38 -15.59
CA ALA A 744 10.49 13.14 -16.57
C ALA A 744 10.80 14.54 -16.03
N SER A 745 12.08 14.92 -16.09
CA SER A 745 12.54 16.28 -15.85
C SER A 745 12.92 16.91 -17.20
N VAL A 746 12.21 17.94 -17.59
CA VAL A 746 12.34 18.53 -18.94
C VAL A 746 12.63 20.01 -18.83
N LEU A 747 13.72 20.43 -19.50
CA LEU A 747 14.12 21.81 -19.68
C LEU A 747 13.86 22.24 -21.15
N ASP A 748 13.61 23.51 -21.37
CA ASP A 748 13.53 24.07 -22.71
C ASP A 748 14.93 24.36 -23.32
N SER A 749 14.99 24.88 -24.54
CA SER A 749 16.25 25.24 -25.20
C SER A 749 17.06 26.31 -24.48
N SER A 750 16.46 27.04 -23.53
CA SER A 750 17.11 28.07 -22.70
C SER A 750 17.58 27.51 -21.35
N TYR A 751 17.45 26.19 -21.13
CA TYR A 751 17.71 25.48 -19.86
C TYR A 751 16.79 25.88 -18.69
N GLU A 752 15.61 26.46 -19.01
CA GLU A 752 14.58 26.77 -18.05
C GLU A 752 13.57 25.59 -17.96
N PRO A 753 12.92 25.36 -16.78
CA PRO A 753 11.91 24.31 -16.63
C PRO A 753 10.77 24.48 -17.62
N LEU A 754 10.45 23.44 -18.39
CA LEU A 754 9.36 23.46 -19.37
C LEU A 754 8.02 23.65 -18.66
N SER A 755 7.26 24.69 -19.07
CA SER A 755 5.98 25.05 -18.44
C SER A 755 4.76 24.44 -19.15
N ALA A 756 4.89 23.32 -19.87
CA ALA A 756 3.77 22.65 -20.53
C ALA A 756 2.95 21.82 -19.52
N PRO A 757 1.62 21.71 -19.66
CA PRO A 757 0.78 20.93 -18.76
C PRO A 757 1.01 19.40 -18.88
N THR A 758 1.50 18.96 -20.03
CA THR A 758 1.78 17.55 -20.33
C THR A 758 3.07 17.39 -21.13
N TYR A 759 3.70 16.24 -20.99
CA TYR A 759 4.87 15.83 -21.77
C TYR A 759 4.63 14.47 -22.40
N GLN A 760 4.95 14.33 -23.71
CA GLN A 760 4.81 13.06 -24.44
C GLN A 760 6.12 12.27 -24.35
N ALA A 761 6.02 11.02 -23.92
CA ALA A 761 7.10 10.07 -23.86
C ALA A 761 6.63 8.69 -24.37
N TYR A 762 7.51 7.73 -24.45
CA TYR A 762 7.22 6.42 -25.02
C TYR A 762 7.81 5.32 -24.14
N VAL A 763 7.06 4.25 -23.93
CA VAL A 763 7.59 3.01 -23.36
C VAL A 763 7.63 1.97 -24.46
N MET A 764 8.78 1.34 -24.62
CA MET A 764 9.03 0.38 -25.69
C MET A 764 9.56 -0.91 -25.08
N ARG A 765 9.20 -2.06 -25.65
CA ARG A 765 9.95 -3.29 -25.37
C ARG A 765 11.35 -3.17 -25.95
N ALA A 766 12.35 -3.75 -25.27
CA ALA A 766 13.75 -3.67 -25.71
C ALA A 766 13.99 -4.32 -27.09
N ASP A 767 13.13 -5.28 -27.48
CA ASP A 767 13.13 -5.90 -28.81
C ASP A 767 12.46 -5.05 -29.92
N GLY A 768 11.89 -3.89 -29.55
CA GLY A 768 11.19 -2.99 -30.47
C GLY A 768 9.84 -3.48 -30.98
N SER A 769 9.34 -4.58 -30.46
CA SER A 769 8.08 -5.18 -30.93
C SER A 769 6.85 -4.33 -30.62
N GLU A 770 6.93 -3.49 -29.59
CA GLU A 770 5.82 -2.68 -29.11
C GLU A 770 6.28 -1.29 -28.67
N VAL A 771 5.60 -0.25 -29.13
CA VAL A 771 5.84 1.15 -28.75
C VAL A 771 4.55 1.73 -28.20
N ILE A 772 4.53 2.06 -26.91
CA ILE A 772 3.36 2.57 -26.20
C ILE A 772 3.56 4.05 -25.92
N PRO A 773 2.75 4.95 -26.49
CA PRO A 773 2.82 6.38 -26.18
C PRO A 773 2.29 6.67 -24.79
N MET A 774 3.03 7.48 -24.02
CA MET A 774 2.69 7.86 -22.65
C MET A 774 2.56 9.38 -22.55
N THR A 775 1.44 9.85 -22.00
CA THR A 775 1.23 11.26 -21.69
C THR A 775 1.47 11.49 -20.19
N LEU A 776 2.59 12.13 -19.89
CA LEU A 776 2.96 12.47 -18.51
C LEU A 776 2.32 13.81 -18.14
N LYS A 777 1.86 13.95 -16.89
CA LYS A 777 1.24 15.16 -16.35
C LYS A 777 2.24 15.96 -15.54
N SER A 778 2.21 17.28 -15.64
CA SER A 778 3.01 18.17 -14.82
C SER A 778 2.67 18.04 -13.35
N LEU A 779 3.69 17.99 -12.48
CA LEU A 779 3.52 17.98 -11.02
C LEU A 779 3.13 19.39 -10.53
N PRO A 780 2.04 19.53 -9.76
CA PRO A 780 1.61 20.84 -9.27
C PRO A 780 2.70 21.53 -8.43
N GLY A 781 3.03 22.78 -8.78
CA GLY A 781 4.04 23.56 -8.06
C GLY A 781 5.49 23.24 -8.42
N MET A 782 5.77 22.33 -9.34
CA MET A 782 7.10 21.93 -9.77
C MET A 782 7.22 22.00 -11.30
N ALA A 783 7.53 23.20 -11.83
CA ALA A 783 7.72 23.39 -13.26
C ALA A 783 8.83 22.47 -13.81
N GLY A 784 8.62 21.91 -15.00
CA GLY A 784 9.58 21.02 -15.67
C GLY A 784 9.59 19.57 -15.16
N LEU A 785 8.82 19.23 -14.13
CA LEU A 785 8.69 17.86 -13.63
C LEU A 785 7.35 17.24 -14.04
N TYR A 786 7.42 16.06 -14.64
CA TYR A 786 6.27 15.32 -15.15
C TYR A 786 6.23 13.92 -14.56
N TYR A 787 5.03 13.39 -14.39
CA TYR A 787 4.76 12.10 -13.77
C TYR A 787 3.71 11.31 -14.56
N GLY A 788 3.89 10.00 -14.65
CA GLY A 788 2.95 9.06 -15.25
C GLY A 788 3.03 7.69 -14.61
N LEU A 789 1.98 6.91 -14.79
CA LEU A 789 1.89 5.52 -14.34
C LEU A 789 1.78 4.61 -15.55
N PHE A 790 2.54 3.54 -15.54
CA PHE A 790 2.55 2.54 -16.61
C PHE A 790 2.44 1.13 -16.02
N THR A 791 1.50 0.34 -16.49
CA THR A 791 1.40 -1.08 -16.12
C THR A 791 1.86 -1.92 -17.30
N PRO A 792 3.01 -2.59 -17.20
CA PRO A 792 3.55 -3.40 -18.28
C PRO A 792 2.64 -4.57 -18.65
N PRO A 793 2.30 -4.78 -19.94
CA PRO A 793 1.42 -5.86 -20.37
C PRO A 793 2.05 -7.25 -20.27
N ALA A 794 3.37 -7.36 -20.30
CA ALA A 794 4.09 -8.63 -20.27
C ALA A 794 5.44 -8.49 -19.58
N PRO A 795 6.02 -9.59 -19.04
CA PRO A 795 7.40 -9.59 -18.54
C PRO A 795 8.41 -9.36 -19.65
N GLY A 796 9.55 -8.80 -19.29
CA GLY A 796 10.67 -8.55 -20.20
C GLY A 796 11.35 -7.20 -19.97
N PRO A 797 12.41 -6.90 -20.70
CA PRO A 797 13.06 -5.60 -20.64
C PRO A 797 12.27 -4.54 -21.43
N TYR A 798 12.12 -3.39 -20.80
CA TYR A 798 11.46 -2.20 -21.36
C TYR A 798 12.41 -1.01 -21.37
N ARG A 799 12.17 -0.08 -22.31
CA ARG A 799 12.85 1.19 -22.40
C ARG A 799 11.83 2.33 -22.36
N PHE A 800 12.02 3.24 -21.43
CA PHE A 800 11.28 4.49 -21.33
C PHE A 800 12.07 5.57 -22.06
N SER A 801 11.51 6.20 -23.11
CA SER A 801 12.23 7.08 -24.05
C SER A 801 11.44 8.36 -24.35
N SER A 802 12.16 9.44 -24.64
CA SER A 802 11.59 10.70 -25.14
C SER A 802 11.21 10.65 -26.63
N THR A 803 11.62 9.62 -27.36
CA THR A 803 11.35 9.45 -28.80
C THR A 803 10.88 8.04 -29.10
N PRO A 804 10.04 7.84 -30.15
CA PRO A 804 9.51 6.54 -30.51
C PRO A 804 10.49 5.65 -31.29
N THR A 805 11.73 6.06 -31.48
CA THR A 805 12.72 5.34 -32.29
C THR A 805 13.73 4.59 -31.44
N LEU A 806 14.00 3.34 -31.79
CA LEU A 806 15.10 2.56 -31.21
C LEU A 806 16.41 3.02 -31.84
N PHE A 807 17.37 3.44 -31.04
CA PHE A 807 18.71 3.78 -31.53
C PHE A 807 19.57 2.53 -31.59
N GLU A 808 20.00 2.15 -32.78
CA GLU A 808 20.83 0.95 -33.02
C GLU A 808 22.28 1.09 -32.53
N SER A 809 22.78 2.29 -32.17
CA SER A 809 24.15 2.45 -31.70
C SER A 809 24.31 3.55 -30.66
N ALA A 810 25.11 3.27 -29.61
CA ALA A 810 25.55 4.21 -28.58
C ALA A 810 26.27 5.47 -29.15
N SER A 811 26.77 5.43 -30.38
CA SER A 811 27.39 6.57 -31.09
C SER A 811 26.34 7.56 -31.60
N ALA A 812 25.14 7.15 -31.96
CA ALA A 812 24.08 8.02 -32.42
C ALA A 812 23.46 8.84 -31.28
N VAL A 813 23.45 8.31 -30.06
CA VAL A 813 22.94 8.97 -28.85
C VAL A 813 23.76 10.21 -28.46
N ARG A 814 25.03 10.25 -28.81
CA ARG A 814 25.93 11.43 -28.58
C ARG A 814 25.61 12.64 -29.45
N ALA A 815 24.83 12.47 -30.50
CA ALA A 815 24.62 13.53 -31.52
C ALA A 815 23.35 14.36 -31.31
N SER A 816 22.43 13.97 -30.42
CA SER A 816 21.14 14.65 -30.27
C SER A 816 20.90 15.08 -28.83
N ASP A 817 20.91 16.37 -28.58
CA ASP A 817 20.57 17.00 -27.29
C ASP A 817 19.07 16.82 -26.91
N LYS A 818 18.27 16.11 -27.70
CA LYS A 818 16.82 15.98 -27.57
C LYS A 818 16.32 14.57 -27.26
N THR A 819 17.20 13.60 -27.12
CA THR A 819 16.81 12.19 -26.89
C THR A 819 17.35 11.69 -25.56
N SER A 820 16.46 11.20 -24.72
CA SER A 820 16.79 10.54 -23.45
C SER A 820 16.05 9.22 -23.32
N SER A 821 16.66 8.23 -22.72
CA SER A 821 16.01 6.97 -22.42
C SER A 821 16.58 6.33 -21.15
N THR A 822 15.75 5.63 -20.40
CA THR A 822 16.12 4.77 -19.28
C THR A 822 15.53 3.38 -19.51
N GLU A 823 16.17 2.36 -18.95
CA GLU A 823 15.76 0.97 -19.10
C GLU A 823 15.27 0.43 -17.77
N PHE A 824 14.26 -0.43 -17.81
CA PHE A 824 13.77 -1.18 -16.66
C PHE A 824 13.35 -2.59 -17.10
N VAL A 825 13.36 -3.52 -16.16
CA VAL A 825 13.03 -4.92 -16.42
C VAL A 825 11.80 -5.32 -15.62
N VAL A 826 10.84 -5.94 -16.30
CA VAL A 826 9.68 -6.56 -15.63
C VAL A 826 9.96 -8.05 -15.53
N GLU A 827 10.15 -8.52 -14.33
CA GLU A 827 10.41 -9.94 -14.05
C GLU A 827 9.09 -10.72 -14.05
N ASP A 828 9.13 -11.98 -14.47
CA ASP A 828 7.97 -12.89 -14.39
C ASP A 828 7.74 -13.42 -12.95
N LYS A 829 8.31 -12.73 -11.96
CA LYS A 829 8.11 -13.03 -10.55
C LYS A 829 6.90 -12.31 -10.02
N SER A 830 6.10 -13.01 -9.25
CA SER A 830 5.01 -12.40 -8.49
C SER A 830 5.55 -11.73 -7.22
N VAL A 831 5.06 -10.51 -6.92
CA VAL A 831 5.31 -9.81 -5.64
C VAL A 831 4.89 -10.69 -4.44
N GLU A 832 3.96 -11.60 -4.65
CA GLU A 832 3.38 -12.49 -3.64
C GLU A 832 4.35 -13.54 -3.09
N GLN A 833 5.41 -13.82 -3.82
CA GLN A 833 6.41 -14.81 -3.41
C GLN A 833 7.54 -14.22 -2.55
N ILE A 834 7.54 -12.90 -2.39
CA ILE A 834 8.51 -12.20 -1.54
C ILE A 834 8.13 -12.33 -0.06
N GLU A 835 6.84 -12.25 0.26
CA GLU A 835 6.32 -12.42 1.62
C GLU A 835 5.48 -13.70 1.69
N THR A 836 6.09 -14.77 2.15
CA THR A 836 5.50 -16.12 2.20
C THR A 836 4.62 -16.35 3.43
N GLY A 837 4.72 -15.49 4.44
CA GLY A 837 4.02 -15.62 5.72
C GLY A 837 2.56 -15.18 5.66
N MET A 838 1.67 -16.00 6.24
CA MET A 838 0.26 -15.64 6.43
C MET A 838 0.11 -14.43 7.35
N GLN A 839 -0.72 -13.45 6.95
CA GLN A 839 -0.97 -12.20 7.66
C GLN A 839 -2.11 -12.34 8.70
N GLN A 840 -1.92 -13.22 9.69
CA GLN A 840 -2.94 -13.52 10.70
C GLN A 840 -3.43 -12.29 11.46
N GLY A 841 -2.53 -11.34 11.75
CA GLY A 841 -2.88 -10.10 12.46
C GLY A 841 -3.88 -9.25 11.68
N LEU A 842 -3.66 -9.08 10.38
CA LEU A 842 -4.55 -8.36 9.47
C LEU A 842 -5.93 -9.03 9.41
N LEU A 843 -5.97 -10.35 9.18
CA LEU A 843 -7.22 -11.11 9.08
C LEU A 843 -8.05 -11.05 10.37
N THR A 844 -7.39 -11.16 11.52
CA THR A 844 -8.03 -11.05 12.83
C THR A 844 -8.58 -9.64 13.04
N GLN A 845 -7.83 -8.60 12.70
CA GLN A 845 -8.26 -7.22 12.82
C GLN A 845 -9.47 -6.90 11.93
N MET A 846 -9.46 -7.34 10.68
CA MET A 846 -10.58 -7.15 9.75
C MET A 846 -11.87 -7.82 10.26
N ALA A 847 -11.78 -9.06 10.73
CA ALA A 847 -12.90 -9.79 11.31
C ALA A 847 -13.44 -9.08 12.55
N ALA A 848 -12.57 -8.68 13.47
CA ALA A 848 -12.93 -7.98 14.70
C ALA A 848 -13.62 -6.64 14.42
N LEU A 849 -13.09 -5.84 13.51
CA LEU A 849 -13.69 -4.54 13.11
C LEU A 849 -15.15 -4.66 12.67
N THR A 850 -15.53 -5.75 12.03
CA THR A 850 -16.88 -5.98 11.48
C THR A 850 -17.82 -6.73 12.43
N GLY A 851 -17.32 -7.15 13.60
CA GLY A 851 -18.04 -8.03 14.52
C GLY A 851 -18.23 -9.46 13.98
N GLY A 852 -17.39 -9.87 13.04
CA GLY A 852 -17.32 -11.22 12.49
C GLY A 852 -16.45 -12.19 13.29
N ALA A 853 -15.76 -13.11 12.63
CA ALA A 853 -14.89 -14.08 13.28
C ALA A 853 -13.66 -14.38 12.42
N ALA A 854 -12.49 -14.49 13.04
CA ALA A 854 -11.30 -15.08 12.43
C ALA A 854 -11.29 -16.58 12.72
N LEU A 855 -11.32 -17.39 11.67
CA LEU A 855 -11.35 -18.84 11.68
C LEU A 855 -10.07 -19.41 11.07
N THR A 856 -9.75 -20.64 11.47
CA THR A 856 -8.79 -21.49 10.76
C THR A 856 -9.51 -22.44 9.81
N LEU A 857 -8.79 -23.12 8.93
CA LEU A 857 -9.41 -24.07 7.99
C LEU A 857 -10.18 -25.21 8.68
N ARG A 858 -9.72 -25.68 9.85
CA ARG A 858 -10.45 -26.69 10.63
C ARG A 858 -11.78 -26.16 11.20
N GLU A 859 -11.90 -24.84 11.36
CA GLU A 859 -13.08 -24.17 11.89
C GLU A 859 -14.04 -23.69 10.78
N LEU A 860 -13.74 -23.96 9.53
CA LEU A 860 -14.58 -23.63 8.38
C LEU A 860 -16.06 -24.07 8.56
N PRO A 861 -16.38 -25.20 9.22
CA PRO A 861 -17.77 -25.56 9.54
C PRO A 861 -18.51 -24.57 10.45
N LEU A 862 -17.81 -23.67 11.15
CA LEU A 862 -18.42 -22.61 11.98
C LEU A 862 -18.79 -21.35 11.18
N LEU A 863 -18.48 -21.30 9.90
CA LEU A 863 -18.72 -20.16 9.02
C LEU A 863 -20.19 -19.70 9.04
N ALA A 864 -21.13 -20.60 9.25
CA ALA A 864 -22.57 -20.30 9.27
C ALA A 864 -23.07 -19.76 10.64
N ASP A 865 -22.27 -19.82 11.70
CA ASP A 865 -22.74 -19.43 13.03
C ASP A 865 -23.08 -17.93 13.15
N PRO A 866 -22.32 -16.99 12.55
CA PRO A 866 -22.71 -15.57 12.56
C PRO A 866 -24.03 -15.25 11.86
N LEU A 867 -24.41 -16.08 10.88
CA LEU A 867 -25.66 -15.92 10.15
C LEU A 867 -26.87 -16.35 10.98
N ARG A 868 -26.72 -17.39 11.82
CA ARG A 868 -27.80 -17.90 12.68
C ARG A 868 -28.19 -16.92 13.78
N GLU A 869 -27.26 -16.07 14.20
CA GLU A 869 -27.49 -15.05 15.22
C GLU A 869 -28.21 -13.80 14.69
N ARG A 870 -28.28 -13.65 13.36
CA ARG A 870 -28.84 -12.46 12.67
C ARG A 870 -29.88 -12.87 11.63
N THR A 871 -31.03 -13.34 12.09
CA THR A 871 -32.19 -13.49 11.18
C THR A 871 -32.66 -12.08 10.78
N GLN A 872 -32.39 -11.64 9.58
CA GLN A 872 -32.88 -10.36 9.07
C GLN A 872 -34.36 -10.50 8.72
N GLU A 873 -35.19 -9.93 9.55
CA GLU A 873 -36.58 -9.70 9.23
C GLU A 873 -36.68 -8.35 8.48
N VAL A 874 -37.00 -8.43 7.21
CA VAL A 874 -37.24 -7.22 6.40
C VAL A 874 -38.73 -6.92 6.44
N THR A 875 -39.07 -5.75 6.97
CA THR A 875 -40.44 -5.24 6.92
C THR A 875 -40.58 -4.33 5.71
N PHE A 876 -41.44 -4.65 4.81
CA PHE A 876 -41.81 -3.78 3.70
C PHE A 876 -43.28 -3.45 3.73
N THR A 877 -43.62 -2.25 3.31
CA THR A 877 -45.03 -1.81 3.19
C THR A 877 -45.51 -2.06 1.78
N ARG A 878 -46.63 -2.75 1.64
CA ARG A 878 -47.29 -2.96 0.37
C ARG A 878 -48.65 -2.31 0.41
N ASP A 879 -48.94 -1.47 -0.58
CA ASP A 879 -50.25 -0.86 -0.74
C ASP A 879 -51.13 -1.79 -1.60
N LEU A 880 -52.25 -2.16 -1.08
CA LEU A 880 -53.24 -3.03 -1.76
C LEU A 880 -54.45 -2.17 -2.09
N ASP A 881 -54.79 -2.05 -3.36
CA ASP A 881 -55.99 -1.35 -3.81
C ASP A 881 -57.21 -2.21 -3.49
N LEU A 882 -58.15 -1.65 -2.72
CA LEU A 882 -59.41 -2.30 -2.35
C LEU A 882 -60.59 -1.85 -3.23
N TRP A 883 -60.46 -0.74 -3.97
CA TRP A 883 -61.57 -0.11 -4.72
C TRP A 883 -61.94 -0.87 -6.00
N ASP A 884 -61.01 -1.60 -6.59
CA ASP A 884 -61.17 -2.43 -7.79
C ASP A 884 -61.45 -3.91 -7.46
N ASN A 885 -61.65 -4.23 -6.20
CA ASN A 885 -61.90 -5.60 -5.78
C ASN A 885 -63.35 -5.99 -6.09
N TRP A 886 -63.51 -7.18 -6.69
CA TRP A 886 -64.82 -7.76 -7.03
C TRP A 886 -65.83 -7.77 -5.86
N LEU A 887 -65.38 -7.72 -4.61
CA LEU A 887 -66.21 -7.65 -3.40
C LEU A 887 -67.06 -6.37 -3.32
N LEU A 888 -66.47 -5.20 -3.58
CA LEU A 888 -67.18 -3.91 -3.56
C LEU A 888 -68.15 -3.82 -4.75
N VAL A 889 -67.71 -4.31 -5.92
CA VAL A 889 -68.60 -4.39 -7.12
C VAL A 889 -69.74 -5.36 -6.85
N GLY A 890 -69.45 -6.53 -6.24
CA GLY A 890 -70.46 -7.53 -5.88
C GLY A 890 -71.46 -6.95 -4.88
N LEU A 891 -71.00 -6.20 -3.88
CA LEU A 891 -71.86 -5.57 -2.90
C LEU A 891 -72.80 -4.51 -3.53
N PHE A 892 -72.27 -3.71 -4.43
CA PHE A 892 -73.07 -2.78 -5.24
C PHE A 892 -74.15 -3.50 -6.04
N VAL A 893 -73.79 -4.57 -6.77
CA VAL A 893 -74.70 -5.39 -7.57
C VAL A 893 -75.79 -6.03 -6.68
N VAL A 894 -75.44 -6.51 -5.50
CA VAL A 894 -76.40 -7.08 -4.56
C VAL A 894 -77.46 -6.05 -4.13
N PHE A 895 -77.05 -4.84 -3.71
CA PHE A 895 -77.96 -3.82 -3.29
C PHE A 895 -78.86 -3.29 -4.48
N ALA A 896 -78.23 -3.12 -5.66
CA ALA A 896 -78.97 -2.69 -6.87
C ALA A 896 -79.95 -3.78 -7.33
N ALA A 897 -79.53 -5.07 -7.31
CA ALA A 897 -80.41 -6.21 -7.64
C ALA A 897 -81.54 -6.38 -6.62
N ALA A 898 -81.25 -6.22 -5.32
CA ALA A 898 -82.27 -6.31 -4.27
C ALA A 898 -83.37 -5.18 -4.45
N GLU A 899 -82.96 -3.93 -4.73
CA GLU A 899 -83.87 -2.86 -5.08
C GLU A 899 -84.67 -3.17 -6.34
N TRP A 900 -84.04 -3.63 -7.39
CA TRP A 900 -84.66 -4.02 -8.66
C TRP A 900 -85.67 -5.15 -8.50
N ALA A 901 -85.30 -6.22 -7.84
CA ALA A 901 -86.16 -7.39 -7.53
C ALA A 901 -87.41 -6.99 -6.74
N TRP A 902 -87.19 -6.15 -5.74
CA TRP A 902 -88.31 -5.64 -4.92
C TRP A 902 -89.26 -4.73 -5.72
N ARG A 903 -88.73 -3.85 -6.60
CA ARG A 903 -89.51 -3.02 -7.51
C ARG A 903 -90.35 -3.93 -8.43
N ARG A 904 -89.72 -4.94 -9.03
CA ARG A 904 -90.41 -5.85 -9.98
C ARG A 904 -91.48 -6.64 -9.25
N ASN A 905 -91.27 -7.12 -8.05
CA ASN A 905 -92.26 -7.91 -7.30
C ASN A 905 -93.50 -7.08 -6.84
N LYS A 906 -93.33 -5.77 -6.81
CA LYS A 906 -94.45 -4.83 -6.49
C LYS A 906 -95.00 -4.09 -7.65
N ASN A 907 -94.64 -4.51 -8.91
CA ASN A 907 -95.05 -3.87 -10.17
C ASN A 907 -94.89 -2.31 -10.19
N LEU A 908 -93.76 -1.87 -9.55
CA LEU A 908 -93.39 -0.44 -9.60
C LEU A 908 -92.52 -0.22 -10.89
N ALA A 909 -92.87 0.75 -11.73
CA ALA A 909 -92.13 1.11 -12.93
C ALA A 909 -90.73 1.66 -12.65
#